data_ace1886655a5eae3b6ca37a3ee470ba7
#
_entry.id   ace1886655a5eae3b6ca37a3ee470ba7
#
_cell.length_a   1.000
_cell.length_b   1.000
_cell.length_c   1.000
_cell.angle_alpha   90.00
_cell.angle_beta   90.00
_cell.angle_gamma   90.00
#
_symmetry.space_group_name_H-M   'P 1'
#
loop_
_entity.id
_entity.type
_entity.pdbx_description
1 polymer ?
#
loop_
_entity_poly.entity_id
_entity_poly.type
_entity_poly.pdbx_seq_one_letter_code
_entity_poly.pdbx_strand_id
1 'polypeptide(L)'
;MTSSAPKTSRDADSRLISAVWPGQAYPRGATWDGEGVNFSLFSANSEKVELCIFDSTGRHEIQRIEVRERIDGNWNAYLPEARPGFLYGYRVYGPYDPGRGHRFNPNKLLIEPYAKALHGSLVWSDAHFGYRTGSAKADLSFDRRDSAPGTPKCAVIDSAFTWGDDRPPRIPWHDTVIYEGHVRGLSMRHPGVPAPLRGTYAGLATAPIVDHLVRLGITAIELMPVHAFVDDRHLLDKGLRNYWGYNTLGFFAPEIRYSATGRISEFKTMVKVLHSAGIEVLLDVVYNHTAEGNQLGPTLSFRGIDNASYYRLSAENPRYYVDFTGTGNTLNLQQPRVLQLLMDSLRYWVLEMHVDGFRFDLASALARELHEVDRLGSFFDTIGQDPVLSQVKLIAEPWDIGSGGYQVGNFPPGWNEWNDKYRDTLRGYWKGDGGLLADFARRFTGSPDLYEASGRKPHASINFVTAHDGFTLEDLVSYNDKHNEKNGEDNRDGHNDNLSWNWGVEGATEDPALLALRMRHKRNLLASLMLSQGVPMILGGDELSRTQQGNNNAYCQDNELSWLDWALDDRREEFLEFVARLIALRRRHPVFCRRRYVRADTVTAEGLKEILWLTPDGGEMTENDWNQEFARCLGVYLAGAAIERRGRRGKPIKDSNFLLLLNAHHETIPFTIAQNLSAKVWLTVLDTASAEDPFAQKPLTSETYPLQGRSLVLLEEPGRE
;
A
#
# COMPACT_ATOMS: atom_id res chain seq x y z
N MET A 1 -55.27 0.14 35.56
CA MET A 1 -53.98 0.64 35.11
C MET A 1 -53.58 -0.16 33.86
N THR A 2 -53.85 0.37 32.71
CA THR A 2 -53.64 -0.30 31.40
C THR A 2 -52.23 0.01 30.94
N SER A 3 -51.40 -1.04 30.90
CA SER A 3 -50.07 -1.02 30.34
C SER A 3 -50.14 -0.84 28.81
N SER A 4 -49.69 0.31 28.30
CA SER A 4 -49.47 0.52 26.87
C SER A 4 -48.12 -0.09 26.50
N ALA A 5 -48.17 -1.16 25.68
CA ALA A 5 -46.97 -1.70 25.04
C ALA A 5 -46.31 -0.65 24.10
N PRO A 6 -45.00 -0.64 23.98
CA PRO A 6 -44.32 0.29 23.06
C PRO A 6 -44.68 -0.06 21.61
N LYS A 7 -45.12 0.94 20.85
CA LYS A 7 -45.35 0.83 19.39
C LYS A 7 -44.07 0.42 18.71
N THR A 8 -44.13 -0.70 18.01
CA THR A 8 -43.01 -1.23 17.20
C THR A 8 -42.59 -0.27 16.09
N SER A 9 -41.28 -0.17 15.87
CA SER A 9 -40.57 0.73 14.96
C SER A 9 -40.78 0.46 13.45
N ARG A 10 -41.96 0.00 13.03
CA ARG A 10 -42.27 -0.31 11.61
C ARG A 10 -42.79 0.87 10.79
N ASP A 11 -43.17 1.99 11.41
CA ASP A 11 -43.79 3.11 10.71
C ASP A 11 -42.85 4.27 10.35
N ALA A 12 -41.54 4.16 10.61
CA ALA A 12 -40.56 5.20 10.26
C ALA A 12 -40.02 5.11 8.83
N ASP A 13 -40.29 4.01 8.12
CA ASP A 13 -39.53 3.55 6.95
C ASP A 13 -40.09 4.01 5.59
N SER A 14 -41.16 4.78 5.55
CA SER A 14 -41.80 5.21 4.28
C SER A 14 -42.27 6.66 4.23
N ARG A 15 -41.74 7.52 5.11
CA ARG A 15 -42.11 8.94 5.04
C ARG A 15 -41.40 9.62 3.87
N LEU A 16 -42.20 10.10 2.91
CA LEU A 16 -41.74 10.97 1.84
C LEU A 16 -41.20 12.28 2.46
N ILE A 17 -40.11 12.79 1.86
CA ILE A 17 -39.60 14.12 2.21
C ILE A 17 -40.60 15.15 1.75
N SER A 18 -41.10 15.96 2.70
CA SER A 18 -42.11 16.98 2.46
C SER A 18 -41.51 18.38 2.28
N ALA A 19 -40.31 18.62 2.84
CA ALA A 19 -39.63 19.89 2.78
C ALA A 19 -38.23 19.76 2.18
N VAL A 20 -37.94 20.62 1.22
CA VAL A 20 -36.62 20.80 0.61
C VAL A 20 -36.24 22.27 0.75
N TRP A 21 -35.16 22.52 1.49
CA TRP A 21 -34.65 23.86 1.71
C TRP A 21 -33.40 24.11 0.86
N PRO A 22 -33.02 25.38 0.64
CA PRO A 22 -31.74 25.70 0.05
C PRO A 22 -30.61 25.07 0.84
N GLY A 23 -29.71 24.36 0.14
CA GLY A 23 -28.52 23.75 0.74
C GLY A 23 -27.30 24.66 0.65
N GLN A 24 -26.21 24.20 1.26
CA GLN A 24 -24.90 24.83 1.19
C GLN A 24 -24.00 24.08 0.19
N ALA A 25 -23.17 24.82 -0.54
CA ALA A 25 -22.22 24.26 -1.50
C ALA A 25 -21.07 23.49 -0.82
N TYR A 26 -20.87 23.69 0.47
CA TYR A 26 -19.82 23.04 1.26
C TYR A 26 -20.30 22.81 2.71
N PRO A 27 -19.95 21.70 3.37
CA PRO A 27 -19.14 20.58 2.85
C PRO A 27 -19.86 19.81 1.74
N ARG A 28 -19.09 19.20 0.83
CA ARG A 28 -19.65 18.37 -0.23
C ARG A 28 -20.05 17.00 0.30
N GLY A 29 -20.94 16.35 -0.46
CA GLY A 29 -21.52 15.10 -0.07
C GLY A 29 -22.74 15.27 0.82
N ALA A 30 -23.21 14.17 1.39
CA ALA A 30 -24.28 14.16 2.37
C ALA A 30 -23.71 14.40 3.77
N THR A 31 -24.08 15.52 4.40
CA THR A 31 -23.60 15.91 5.73
C THR A 31 -24.75 16.05 6.70
N TRP A 32 -24.78 15.20 7.73
CA TRP A 32 -25.69 15.28 8.87
C TRP A 32 -25.19 16.30 9.88
N ASP A 33 -26.05 17.25 10.28
CA ASP A 33 -25.72 18.33 11.21
C ASP A 33 -26.41 18.23 12.58
N GLY A 34 -27.17 17.15 12.80
CA GLY A 34 -27.98 16.93 14.02
C GLY A 34 -29.47 17.24 13.82
N GLU A 35 -29.84 18.05 12.83
CA GLU A 35 -31.21 18.48 12.56
C GLU A 35 -31.71 18.04 11.17
N GLY A 36 -30.80 17.90 10.19
CA GLY A 36 -31.12 17.49 8.83
C GLY A 36 -29.85 17.10 8.06
N VAL A 37 -29.99 16.93 6.76
CA VAL A 37 -28.86 16.55 5.90
C VAL A 37 -28.69 17.55 4.79
N ASN A 38 -27.50 18.11 4.69
CA ASN A 38 -27.08 18.91 3.54
C ASN A 38 -26.51 17.97 2.47
N PHE A 39 -27.01 18.09 1.24
CA PHE A 39 -26.52 17.38 0.07
C PHE A 39 -25.86 18.37 -0.88
N SER A 40 -24.63 18.11 -1.31
CA SER A 40 -23.90 18.95 -2.25
C SER A 40 -23.12 18.10 -3.26
N LEU A 41 -23.45 18.21 -4.55
CA LEU A 41 -22.86 17.48 -5.64
C LEU A 41 -22.23 18.43 -6.67
N PHE A 42 -20.96 18.24 -7.01
CA PHE A 42 -20.31 18.97 -8.09
C PHE A 42 -20.61 18.35 -9.45
N SER A 43 -21.18 19.15 -10.35
CA SER A 43 -21.38 18.83 -11.77
C SER A 43 -21.52 20.11 -12.57
N ALA A 44 -20.45 20.51 -13.25
CA ALA A 44 -20.38 21.79 -13.96
C ALA A 44 -21.15 21.81 -15.27
N ASN A 45 -21.23 20.65 -15.97
CA ASN A 45 -21.78 20.54 -17.29
C ASN A 45 -23.21 19.93 -17.31
N SER A 46 -23.78 19.62 -16.15
CA SER A 46 -25.14 19.11 -16.06
C SER A 46 -26.20 20.21 -16.21
N GLU A 47 -27.36 19.82 -16.72
CA GLU A 47 -28.52 20.69 -16.90
C GLU A 47 -29.53 20.56 -15.75
N LYS A 48 -29.60 19.39 -15.12
CA LYS A 48 -30.50 19.06 -14.01
C LYS A 48 -29.92 17.92 -13.17
N VAL A 49 -30.17 17.94 -11.88
CA VAL A 49 -29.79 16.88 -10.93
C VAL A 49 -31.02 16.45 -10.13
N GLU A 50 -31.25 15.14 -10.03
CA GLU A 50 -32.24 14.55 -9.15
C GLU A 50 -31.56 13.74 -8.06
N LEU A 51 -31.91 14.01 -6.80
CA LEU A 51 -31.60 13.20 -5.65
C LEU A 51 -32.68 12.12 -5.53
N CYS A 52 -32.26 10.87 -5.67
CA CYS A 52 -33.16 9.71 -5.60
C CYS A 52 -33.10 9.09 -4.21
N ILE A 53 -34.23 8.89 -3.59
CA ILE A 53 -34.39 8.37 -2.25
C ILE A 53 -34.89 6.93 -2.32
N PHE A 54 -34.31 6.09 -1.49
CA PHE A 54 -34.63 4.66 -1.44
C PHE A 54 -35.22 4.25 -0.10
N ASP A 55 -35.98 3.15 -0.10
CA ASP A 55 -36.42 2.49 1.14
C ASP A 55 -35.20 1.95 1.94
N SER A 56 -35.40 1.55 3.18
CA SER A 56 -34.33 1.03 4.06
C SER A 56 -33.66 -0.25 3.54
N THR A 57 -34.28 -0.93 2.59
CA THR A 57 -33.70 -2.10 1.92
C THR A 57 -32.83 -1.73 0.71
N GLY A 58 -32.90 -0.50 0.24
CA GLY A 58 -32.24 -0.02 -0.98
C GLY A 58 -32.80 -0.58 -2.29
N ARG A 59 -33.95 -1.29 -2.23
CA ARG A 59 -34.51 -1.97 -3.39
C ARG A 59 -35.48 -1.12 -4.18
N HIS A 60 -36.21 -0.23 -3.51
CA HIS A 60 -37.26 0.58 -4.14
C HIS A 60 -36.89 2.06 -4.04
N GLU A 61 -36.88 2.72 -5.18
CA GLU A 61 -36.85 4.15 -5.28
C GLU A 61 -38.21 4.70 -4.86
N ILE A 62 -38.27 5.42 -3.70
CA ILE A 62 -39.54 5.91 -3.12
C ILE A 62 -39.84 7.35 -3.51
N GLN A 63 -38.81 8.15 -3.84
CA GLN A 63 -38.97 9.54 -4.20
C GLN A 63 -37.81 10.04 -5.04
N ARG A 64 -38.09 11.01 -5.94
CA ARG A 64 -37.08 11.85 -6.62
C ARG A 64 -37.29 13.28 -6.25
N ILE A 65 -36.21 13.93 -5.89
CA ILE A 65 -36.16 15.35 -5.51
C ILE A 65 -35.30 16.08 -6.52
N GLU A 66 -35.88 17.03 -7.25
CA GLU A 66 -35.11 17.92 -8.11
C GLU A 66 -34.30 18.90 -7.25
N VAL A 67 -32.98 18.85 -7.41
CA VAL A 67 -32.04 19.78 -6.76
C VAL A 67 -32.05 21.07 -7.58
N ARG A 68 -32.50 22.16 -6.98
CA ARG A 68 -32.72 23.45 -7.69
C ARG A 68 -31.61 24.48 -7.48
N GLU A 69 -31.01 24.47 -6.30
CA GLU A 69 -29.94 25.38 -5.98
C GLU A 69 -28.62 24.94 -6.64
N ARG A 70 -28.04 25.89 -7.38
CA ARG A 70 -26.74 25.68 -8.04
C ARG A 70 -25.82 26.83 -7.81
N ILE A 71 -24.66 26.60 -7.17
CA ILE A 71 -23.65 27.60 -6.86
C ILE A 71 -22.30 27.08 -7.35
N ASP A 72 -21.65 27.80 -8.27
CA ASP A 72 -20.32 27.44 -8.80
C ASP A 72 -20.19 25.99 -9.28
N GLY A 73 -21.22 25.48 -9.95
CA GLY A 73 -21.28 24.09 -10.43
C GLY A 73 -21.62 23.05 -9.36
N ASN A 74 -21.87 23.47 -8.11
CA ASN A 74 -22.38 22.57 -7.07
C ASN A 74 -23.89 22.66 -6.98
N TRP A 75 -24.55 21.52 -7.00
CA TRP A 75 -25.99 21.36 -6.84
C TRP A 75 -26.29 21.02 -5.38
N ASN A 76 -27.12 21.82 -4.73
CA ASN A 76 -27.30 21.79 -3.29
C ASN A 76 -28.75 21.66 -2.87
N ALA A 77 -29.01 20.86 -1.84
CA ALA A 77 -30.31 20.76 -1.18
C ALA A 77 -30.14 20.43 0.30
N TYR A 78 -31.01 20.96 1.14
CA TYR A 78 -31.07 20.59 2.55
C TYR A 78 -32.39 19.87 2.83
N LEU A 79 -32.31 18.69 3.41
CA LEU A 79 -33.46 17.87 3.76
C LEU A 79 -33.61 17.79 5.30
N PRO A 80 -34.53 18.56 5.91
CA PRO A 80 -34.69 18.60 7.36
C PRO A 80 -35.24 17.29 7.97
N GLU A 81 -35.81 16.41 7.14
CA GLU A 81 -36.39 15.14 7.57
C GLU A 81 -35.43 13.97 7.38
N ALA A 82 -34.33 14.13 6.62
CA ALA A 82 -33.34 13.09 6.41
C ALA A 82 -32.49 12.84 7.68
N ARG A 83 -32.08 11.63 7.89
CA ARG A 83 -31.35 11.17 9.09
C ARG A 83 -30.26 10.15 8.71
N PRO A 84 -29.29 9.87 9.59
CA PRO A 84 -28.37 8.76 9.39
C PRO A 84 -29.11 7.43 9.12
N GLY A 85 -28.59 6.65 8.13
CA GLY A 85 -29.25 5.47 7.61
C GLY A 85 -30.12 5.72 6.37
N PHE A 86 -30.33 6.98 5.99
CA PHE A 86 -31.06 7.36 4.78
C PHE A 86 -30.30 6.94 3.52
N LEU A 87 -30.95 6.21 2.62
CA LEU A 87 -30.33 5.69 1.42
C LEU A 87 -30.68 6.54 0.20
N TYR A 88 -29.65 6.87 -0.58
CA TYR A 88 -29.81 7.77 -1.73
C TYR A 88 -28.84 7.46 -2.88
N GLY A 89 -29.06 8.13 -4.00
CA GLY A 89 -28.17 8.22 -5.14
C GLY A 89 -28.58 9.38 -6.04
N TYR A 90 -27.87 9.58 -7.13
CA TYR A 90 -28.16 10.67 -8.04
C TYR A 90 -28.52 10.20 -9.44
N ARG A 91 -29.39 10.98 -10.12
CA ARG A 91 -29.56 10.93 -11.57
C ARG A 91 -29.25 12.30 -12.13
N VAL A 92 -28.36 12.35 -13.09
CA VAL A 92 -27.85 13.59 -13.64
C VAL A 92 -28.20 13.71 -15.11
N TYR A 93 -28.75 14.84 -15.49
CA TYR A 93 -29.20 15.18 -16.83
C TYR A 93 -28.25 16.13 -17.50
N GLY A 94 -28.06 15.95 -18.79
CA GLY A 94 -27.20 16.75 -19.64
C GLY A 94 -27.00 16.08 -20.99
N PRO A 95 -26.12 16.59 -21.85
CA PRO A 95 -25.89 16.03 -23.16
C PRO A 95 -25.26 14.62 -23.07
N TYR A 96 -25.78 13.69 -23.87
CA TYR A 96 -25.08 12.45 -24.19
C TYR A 96 -24.40 12.63 -25.55
N ASP A 97 -23.21 13.17 -25.51
CA ASP A 97 -22.38 13.46 -26.69
C ASP A 97 -20.93 13.02 -26.42
N PRO A 98 -20.66 11.71 -26.55
CA PRO A 98 -19.33 11.16 -26.30
C PRO A 98 -18.23 11.80 -27.14
N GLY A 99 -18.55 12.25 -28.37
CA GLY A 99 -17.58 12.96 -29.25
C GLY A 99 -17.06 14.26 -28.65
N ARG A 100 -17.83 14.88 -27.75
CA ARG A 100 -17.46 16.08 -26.99
C ARG A 100 -17.15 15.80 -25.52
N GLY A 101 -17.04 14.52 -25.16
CA GLY A 101 -16.69 14.11 -23.80
C GLY A 101 -17.85 14.07 -22.81
N HIS A 102 -19.10 14.30 -23.22
CA HIS A 102 -20.26 14.31 -22.35
C HIS A 102 -21.00 12.96 -22.38
N ARG A 103 -21.28 12.39 -21.20
CA ARG A 103 -21.85 11.05 -21.06
C ARG A 103 -23.00 10.98 -20.05
N PHE A 104 -23.76 12.06 -19.91
CA PHE A 104 -24.91 12.12 -19.01
C PHE A 104 -25.99 11.11 -19.44
N ASN A 105 -26.50 10.34 -18.48
CA ASN A 105 -27.60 9.43 -18.74
C ASN A 105 -28.49 9.29 -17.48
N PRO A 106 -29.66 9.93 -17.41
CA PRO A 106 -30.50 9.92 -16.23
C PRO A 106 -31.14 8.57 -15.91
N ASN A 107 -31.01 7.58 -16.82
CA ASN A 107 -31.43 6.22 -16.52
C ASN A 107 -30.40 5.47 -15.63
N LYS A 108 -29.23 6.05 -15.37
CA LYS A 108 -28.20 5.46 -14.53
C LYS A 108 -28.27 6.08 -13.14
N LEU A 109 -28.45 5.23 -12.12
CA LEU A 109 -28.27 5.66 -10.74
C LEU A 109 -26.76 5.79 -10.45
N LEU A 110 -26.36 6.93 -9.94
CA LEU A 110 -24.95 7.27 -9.72
C LEU A 110 -24.62 7.31 -8.24
N ILE A 111 -23.47 6.73 -7.90
CA ILE A 111 -22.88 6.81 -6.57
C ILE A 111 -22.22 8.18 -6.43
N GLU A 112 -22.44 8.82 -5.30
CA GLU A 112 -21.84 10.11 -4.99
C GLU A 112 -20.34 10.00 -4.74
N PRO A 113 -19.48 10.86 -5.33
CA PRO A 113 -18.02 10.83 -5.10
C PRO A 113 -17.60 11.04 -3.64
N TYR A 114 -18.40 11.74 -2.83
CA TYR A 114 -18.17 11.99 -1.39
C TYR A 114 -18.93 11.02 -0.47
N ALA A 115 -19.53 9.97 -1.00
CA ALA A 115 -20.26 9.00 -0.18
C ALA A 115 -19.34 8.33 0.84
N LYS A 116 -19.68 8.46 2.12
CA LYS A 116 -18.89 7.92 3.25
C LYS A 116 -19.28 6.48 3.61
N ALA A 117 -20.39 5.99 3.09
CA ALA A 117 -20.81 4.60 3.23
C ALA A 117 -21.67 4.19 2.03
N LEU A 118 -21.56 2.92 1.67
CA LEU A 118 -22.38 2.29 0.64
C LEU A 118 -23.22 1.17 1.27
N HIS A 119 -24.44 1.03 0.80
CA HIS A 119 -25.38 -0.04 1.16
C HIS A 119 -25.57 -0.99 -0.02
N GLY A 120 -25.37 -2.27 0.21
CA GLY A 120 -25.40 -3.29 -0.84
C GLY A 120 -24.11 -3.37 -1.65
N SER A 121 -24.07 -4.25 -2.62
CA SER A 121 -22.97 -4.46 -3.56
C SER A 121 -23.43 -4.26 -5.00
N LEU A 122 -22.49 -4.02 -5.90
CA LEU A 122 -22.77 -3.92 -7.33
C LEU A 122 -23.15 -5.31 -7.87
N VAL A 123 -24.36 -5.40 -8.43
CA VAL A 123 -24.85 -6.60 -9.15
C VAL A 123 -24.84 -6.29 -10.64
N TRP A 124 -23.81 -6.74 -11.32
CA TRP A 124 -23.56 -6.41 -12.71
C TRP A 124 -24.71 -6.78 -13.66
N SER A 125 -25.04 -5.84 -14.52
CA SER A 125 -25.91 -6.04 -15.69
C SER A 125 -25.52 -5.04 -16.78
N ASP A 126 -26.02 -5.26 -17.99
CA ASP A 126 -25.85 -4.31 -19.10
C ASP A 126 -26.48 -2.94 -18.82
N ALA A 127 -27.36 -2.84 -17.83
CA ALA A 127 -28.01 -1.58 -17.45
C ALA A 127 -27.00 -0.59 -16.83
N HIS A 128 -25.83 -1.05 -16.34
CA HIS A 128 -24.78 -0.17 -15.79
C HIS A 128 -23.97 0.58 -16.86
N PHE A 129 -24.16 0.24 -18.14
CA PHE A 129 -23.48 0.96 -19.22
C PHE A 129 -24.38 2.09 -19.75
N GLY A 130 -23.82 3.28 -19.96
CA GLY A 130 -24.54 4.44 -20.52
C GLY A 130 -24.99 4.23 -21.96
N TYR A 131 -24.42 3.24 -22.63
CA TYR A 131 -24.66 2.84 -24.00
C TYR A 131 -25.19 1.40 -24.10
N ARG A 132 -25.74 1.01 -25.27
CA ARG A 132 -26.22 -0.37 -25.52
C ARG A 132 -25.02 -1.28 -25.78
N THR A 133 -24.74 -2.18 -24.85
CA THR A 133 -23.73 -3.23 -25.02
C THR A 133 -24.07 -4.07 -26.26
N GLY A 134 -23.04 -4.41 -27.07
CA GLY A 134 -23.22 -5.15 -28.34
C GLY A 134 -23.74 -4.31 -29.52
N SER A 135 -23.99 -3.01 -29.34
CA SER A 135 -24.38 -2.14 -30.45
C SER A 135 -23.21 -1.89 -31.41
N ALA A 136 -23.47 -1.90 -32.72
CA ALA A 136 -22.50 -1.52 -33.74
C ALA A 136 -21.98 -0.05 -33.57
N LYS A 137 -22.77 0.81 -32.91
CA LYS A 137 -22.37 2.18 -32.59
C LYS A 137 -21.58 2.28 -31.29
N ALA A 138 -21.36 1.16 -30.60
CA ALA A 138 -20.66 1.08 -29.33
C ALA A 138 -21.14 2.18 -28.34
N ASP A 139 -20.23 2.91 -27.72
CA ASP A 139 -20.50 3.99 -26.75
C ASP A 139 -21.17 5.24 -27.35
N LEU A 140 -21.33 5.34 -28.65
CA LEU A 140 -22.14 6.37 -29.32
C LEU A 140 -23.66 6.04 -29.31
N SER A 141 -24.05 4.83 -28.88
CA SER A 141 -25.44 4.49 -28.64
C SER A 141 -25.88 4.92 -27.24
N PHE A 142 -27.18 4.99 -26.99
CA PHE A 142 -27.77 5.38 -25.73
C PHE A 142 -28.58 4.24 -25.12
N ASP A 143 -28.30 3.86 -23.89
CA ASP A 143 -29.05 2.84 -23.15
C ASP A 143 -30.08 3.47 -22.22
N ARG A 144 -31.32 2.95 -22.26
CA ARG A 144 -32.47 3.46 -21.48
C ARG A 144 -32.85 2.58 -20.29
N ARG A 145 -32.14 1.47 -20.06
CA ARG A 145 -32.41 0.60 -18.91
C ARG A 145 -32.04 1.29 -17.61
N ASP A 146 -32.87 1.09 -16.58
CA ASP A 146 -32.56 1.59 -15.23
C ASP A 146 -31.48 0.74 -14.56
N SER A 147 -30.43 1.34 -14.08
CA SER A 147 -29.35 0.65 -13.34
C SER A 147 -29.61 0.52 -11.84
N ALA A 148 -30.58 1.24 -11.29
CA ALA A 148 -30.82 1.32 -9.85
C ALA A 148 -30.96 -0.04 -9.13
N PRO A 149 -31.60 -1.07 -9.72
CA PRO A 149 -31.73 -2.37 -9.05
C PRO A 149 -30.40 -3.06 -8.72
N GLY A 150 -29.36 -2.84 -9.55
CA GLY A 150 -28.05 -3.46 -9.36
C GLY A 150 -26.98 -2.52 -8.77
N THR A 151 -27.28 -1.24 -8.62
CA THR A 151 -26.33 -0.24 -8.11
C THR A 151 -26.41 -0.17 -6.58
N PRO A 152 -25.29 -0.22 -5.83
CA PRO A 152 -25.30 0.06 -4.39
C PRO A 152 -25.78 1.48 -4.13
N LYS A 153 -26.35 1.72 -2.94
CA LYS A 153 -26.87 3.03 -2.55
C LYS A 153 -25.90 3.73 -1.64
N CYS A 154 -25.77 5.05 -1.78
CA CYS A 154 -25.09 5.87 -0.80
C CYS A 154 -25.92 5.90 0.49
N ALA A 155 -25.25 5.91 1.64
CA ALA A 155 -25.90 6.01 2.94
C ALA A 155 -25.43 7.25 3.67
N VAL A 156 -26.38 8.01 4.23
CA VAL A 156 -26.08 9.07 5.19
C VAL A 156 -25.56 8.45 6.48
N ILE A 157 -24.45 8.93 6.98
CA ILE A 157 -23.87 8.45 8.25
C ILE A 157 -23.92 9.51 9.33
N ASP A 158 -23.94 9.05 10.58
CA ASP A 158 -23.47 9.82 11.72
C ASP A 158 -21.97 9.52 11.88
N SER A 159 -21.13 10.55 11.78
CA SER A 159 -19.68 10.41 11.90
C SER A 159 -19.22 10.29 13.35
N ALA A 160 -20.10 10.49 14.31
CA ALA A 160 -19.78 10.44 15.73
C ALA A 160 -19.16 9.09 16.15
N PHE A 161 -18.01 9.18 16.79
CA PHE A 161 -17.29 8.02 17.31
C PHE A 161 -16.51 8.42 18.56
N THR A 162 -16.49 7.55 19.56
CA THR A 162 -15.75 7.82 20.80
C THR A 162 -14.31 7.34 20.69
N TRP A 163 -13.44 8.24 20.27
CA TRP A 163 -12.00 7.96 20.18
C TRP A 163 -11.36 7.84 21.57
N GLY A 164 -11.93 8.52 22.61
CA GLY A 164 -11.37 8.51 23.97
C GLY A 164 -10.01 9.16 24.01
N ASP A 165 -9.02 8.40 24.47
CA ASP A 165 -7.60 8.80 24.60
C ASP A 165 -6.72 8.32 23.44
N ASP A 166 -7.32 7.93 22.32
CA ASP A 166 -6.60 7.54 21.11
C ASP A 166 -5.59 8.61 20.68
N ARG A 167 -4.38 8.17 20.35
CA ARG A 167 -3.31 9.03 19.86
C ARG A 167 -2.49 8.32 18.81
N PRO A 168 -2.23 8.96 17.67
CA PRO A 168 -1.31 8.45 16.67
C PRO A 168 0.05 8.11 17.29
N PRO A 169 0.64 6.95 17.01
CA PRO A 169 1.94 6.54 17.57
C PRO A 169 3.08 7.47 17.17
N ARG A 170 3.03 8.09 16.00
CA ARG A 170 4.03 9.04 15.44
C ARG A 170 5.45 8.48 15.48
N ILE A 171 5.61 7.26 14.99
CA ILE A 171 6.92 6.60 14.90
C ILE A 171 7.81 7.36 13.90
N PRO A 172 9.03 7.76 14.29
CA PRO A 172 9.94 8.39 13.35
C PRO A 172 10.27 7.47 12.17
N TRP A 173 10.40 8.03 10.97
CA TRP A 173 10.68 7.27 9.75
C TRP A 173 11.87 6.29 9.88
N HIS A 174 12.96 6.71 10.50
CA HIS A 174 14.15 5.86 10.66
C HIS A 174 13.95 4.70 11.65
N ASP A 175 12.92 4.74 12.50
CA ASP A 175 12.55 3.67 13.43
C ASP A 175 11.33 2.86 12.91
N THR A 176 10.83 3.19 11.70
CA THR A 176 9.67 2.53 11.10
C THR A 176 10.05 1.19 10.47
N VAL A 177 9.23 0.17 10.69
CA VAL A 177 9.21 -1.13 10.00
C VAL A 177 7.80 -1.34 9.50
N ILE A 178 7.63 -1.41 8.19
CA ILE A 178 6.33 -1.51 7.53
C ILE A 178 5.99 -2.99 7.25
N TYR A 179 4.73 -3.35 7.47
CA TYR A 179 4.15 -4.62 7.10
C TYR A 179 3.02 -4.37 6.10
N GLU A 180 3.22 -4.74 4.85
CA GLU A 180 2.17 -4.66 3.83
C GLU A 180 1.16 -5.78 4.04
N GLY A 181 -0.09 -5.45 4.30
CA GLY A 181 -1.11 -6.42 4.68
C GLY A 181 -2.45 -6.25 3.98
N HIS A 182 -3.11 -7.37 3.69
CA HIS A 182 -4.45 -7.38 3.13
C HIS A 182 -5.48 -7.68 4.23
N VAL A 183 -6.50 -6.83 4.39
CA VAL A 183 -7.51 -6.97 5.47
C VAL A 183 -8.09 -8.37 5.52
N ARG A 184 -8.51 -8.89 4.38
CA ARG A 184 -9.11 -10.23 4.31
C ARG A 184 -8.08 -11.34 4.46
N GLY A 185 -6.99 -11.27 3.70
CA GLY A 185 -5.99 -12.32 3.64
C GLY A 185 -5.31 -12.60 4.97
N LEU A 186 -5.09 -11.57 5.78
CA LEU A 186 -4.34 -11.67 7.02
C LEU A 186 -5.06 -12.51 8.07
N SER A 187 -6.39 -12.39 8.22
CA SER A 187 -7.13 -13.05 9.30
C SER A 187 -8.04 -14.19 8.85
N MET A 188 -8.26 -14.39 7.53
CA MET A 188 -9.30 -15.28 7.00
C MET A 188 -9.14 -16.74 7.45
N ARG A 189 -7.91 -17.23 7.56
CA ARG A 189 -7.61 -18.61 7.97
C ARG A 189 -7.02 -18.69 9.38
N HIS A 190 -6.93 -17.57 10.12
CA HIS A 190 -6.32 -17.58 11.45
C HIS A 190 -7.20 -18.37 12.46
N PRO A 191 -6.69 -19.44 13.08
CA PRO A 191 -7.50 -20.31 13.96
C PRO A 191 -8.00 -19.59 15.21
N GLY A 192 -7.22 -18.65 15.77
CA GLY A 192 -7.54 -17.87 16.95
C GLY A 192 -8.51 -16.71 16.71
N VAL A 193 -8.83 -16.37 15.44
CA VAL A 193 -9.81 -15.33 15.12
C VAL A 193 -11.21 -15.95 15.06
N PRO A 194 -12.22 -15.41 15.79
CA PRO A 194 -13.59 -15.90 15.71
C PRO A 194 -14.12 -15.91 14.28
N ALA A 195 -14.74 -17.01 13.84
CA ALA A 195 -15.17 -17.22 12.47
C ALA A 195 -15.99 -16.03 11.86
N PRO A 196 -16.94 -15.38 12.60
CA PRO A 196 -17.68 -14.24 12.06
C PRO A 196 -16.83 -12.98 11.82
N LEU A 197 -15.62 -12.89 12.41
CA LEU A 197 -14.73 -11.74 12.30
C LEU A 197 -13.60 -11.96 11.28
N ARG A 198 -13.43 -13.18 10.79
CA ARG A 198 -12.37 -13.51 9.84
C ARG A 198 -12.53 -12.70 8.54
N GLY A 199 -11.42 -12.18 8.04
CA GLY A 199 -11.39 -11.39 6.81
C GLY A 199 -12.02 -10.01 6.92
N THR A 200 -12.15 -9.46 8.14
CA THR A 200 -12.77 -8.14 8.40
C THR A 200 -11.86 -7.22 9.21
N TYR A 201 -12.22 -5.93 9.27
CA TYR A 201 -11.54 -4.95 10.13
C TYR A 201 -11.55 -5.38 11.61
N ALA A 202 -12.68 -5.92 12.07
CA ALA A 202 -12.77 -6.46 13.43
C ALA A 202 -11.87 -7.66 13.64
N GLY A 203 -11.63 -8.47 12.60
CA GLY A 203 -10.67 -9.57 12.62
C GLY A 203 -9.24 -9.10 12.80
N LEU A 204 -8.84 -8.01 12.13
CA LEU A 204 -7.52 -7.39 12.33
C LEU A 204 -7.36 -6.80 13.73
N ALA A 205 -8.42 -6.33 14.33
CA ALA A 205 -8.42 -5.79 15.70
C ALA A 205 -8.39 -6.86 16.79
N THR A 206 -8.36 -8.15 16.44
CA THR A 206 -8.29 -9.23 17.45
C THR A 206 -6.88 -9.41 18.00
N ALA A 207 -6.77 -9.82 19.26
CA ALA A 207 -5.49 -10.07 19.92
C ALA A 207 -4.55 -10.98 19.11
N PRO A 208 -4.98 -12.11 18.51
CA PRO A 208 -4.07 -12.98 17.75
C PRO A 208 -3.33 -12.27 16.61
N ILE A 209 -4.00 -11.36 15.91
CA ILE A 209 -3.38 -10.60 14.81
C ILE A 209 -2.50 -9.47 15.36
N VAL A 210 -2.99 -8.72 16.34
CA VAL A 210 -2.23 -7.62 16.96
C VAL A 210 -0.96 -8.15 17.63
N ASP A 211 -1.07 -9.24 18.40
CA ASP A 211 0.07 -9.87 19.10
C ASP A 211 1.12 -10.40 18.10
N HIS A 212 0.69 -10.91 16.94
CA HIS A 212 1.60 -11.32 15.87
C HIS A 212 2.42 -10.13 15.35
N LEU A 213 1.78 -9.02 15.01
CA LEU A 213 2.47 -7.81 14.54
C LEU A 213 3.42 -7.23 15.60
N VAL A 214 2.99 -7.22 16.86
CA VAL A 214 3.81 -6.77 18.01
C VAL A 214 5.00 -7.70 18.22
N ARG A 215 4.80 -9.03 18.18
CA ARG A 215 5.88 -10.03 18.28
C ARG A 215 6.92 -9.85 17.19
N LEU A 216 6.51 -9.60 15.97
CA LEU A 216 7.41 -9.30 14.86
C LEU A 216 8.18 -7.99 15.08
N GLY A 217 7.65 -7.05 15.86
CA GLY A 217 8.23 -5.72 16.04
C GLY A 217 7.83 -4.71 14.95
N ILE A 218 6.71 -4.96 14.27
CA ILE A 218 6.11 -4.06 13.28
C ILE A 218 5.69 -2.76 13.95
N THR A 219 5.93 -1.64 13.28
CA THR A 219 5.57 -0.31 13.76
C THR A 219 4.53 0.40 12.91
N ALA A 220 4.31 -0.06 11.68
CA ALA A 220 3.28 0.44 10.79
C ALA A 220 2.74 -0.72 9.95
N ILE A 221 1.41 -0.82 9.85
CA ILE A 221 0.77 -1.68 8.86
C ILE A 221 0.32 -0.83 7.67
N GLU A 222 0.75 -1.20 6.46
CA GLU A 222 0.27 -0.64 5.20
C GLU A 222 -0.82 -1.55 4.67
N LEU A 223 -2.06 -1.09 4.73
CA LEU A 223 -3.22 -1.86 4.28
C LEU A 223 -3.41 -1.67 2.78
N MET A 224 -3.40 -2.76 2.03
CA MET A 224 -3.85 -2.78 0.63
C MET A 224 -5.25 -2.13 0.53
N PRO A 225 -5.69 -1.68 -0.66
CA PRO A 225 -6.82 -0.78 -0.78
C PRO A 225 -8.06 -1.15 0.03
N VAL A 226 -8.48 -0.22 0.89
CA VAL A 226 -9.68 -0.32 1.74
C VAL A 226 -10.79 0.65 1.32
N HIS A 227 -10.56 1.48 0.32
CA HIS A 227 -11.62 2.27 -0.30
C HIS A 227 -12.63 1.34 -0.96
N ALA A 228 -13.91 1.72 -1.00
CA ALA A 228 -14.93 0.93 -1.68
C ALA A 228 -14.56 0.72 -3.15
N PHE A 229 -14.49 -0.53 -3.56
CA PHE A 229 -14.10 -0.95 -4.90
C PHE A 229 -15.09 -1.98 -5.47
N VAL A 230 -14.99 -2.24 -6.75
CA VAL A 230 -15.89 -3.18 -7.43
C VAL A 230 -15.11 -4.33 -8.06
N ASP A 231 -15.76 -5.48 -8.13
CA ASP A 231 -15.26 -6.59 -8.91
C ASP A 231 -15.40 -6.29 -10.41
N ASP A 232 -14.41 -6.63 -11.19
CA ASP A 232 -14.50 -6.54 -12.64
C ASP A 232 -15.51 -7.56 -13.19
N ARG A 233 -16.35 -7.12 -14.15
CA ARG A 233 -17.36 -8.00 -14.71
C ARG A 233 -16.75 -9.26 -15.33
N HIS A 234 -15.62 -9.12 -16.04
CA HIS A 234 -14.96 -10.26 -16.69
C HIS A 234 -14.39 -11.28 -15.69
N LEU A 235 -14.07 -10.84 -14.46
CA LEU A 235 -13.65 -11.75 -13.38
C LEU A 235 -14.83 -12.55 -12.87
N LEU A 236 -15.96 -11.89 -12.62
CA LEU A 236 -17.19 -12.57 -12.17
C LEU A 236 -17.68 -13.59 -13.17
N ASP A 237 -17.58 -13.31 -14.47
CA ASP A 237 -17.93 -14.26 -15.54
C ASP A 237 -17.05 -15.54 -15.51
N LYS A 238 -15.85 -15.45 -14.93
CA LYS A 238 -14.91 -16.54 -14.69
C LYS A 238 -15.02 -17.16 -13.28
N GLY A 239 -15.91 -16.66 -12.42
CA GLY A 239 -16.02 -17.07 -11.02
C GLY A 239 -14.92 -16.52 -10.12
N LEU A 240 -14.18 -15.51 -10.58
CA LEU A 240 -13.11 -14.81 -9.86
C LEU A 240 -13.63 -13.49 -9.26
N ARG A 241 -12.86 -12.89 -8.35
CA ARG A 241 -13.18 -11.60 -7.74
C ARG A 241 -11.93 -10.74 -7.66
N ASN A 242 -12.10 -9.43 -7.73
CA ASN A 242 -11.02 -8.50 -7.42
C ASN A 242 -10.66 -8.63 -5.93
N TYR A 243 -9.47 -9.14 -5.65
CA TYR A 243 -8.97 -9.36 -4.29
C TYR A 243 -8.14 -8.18 -3.78
N TRP A 244 -7.26 -7.63 -4.62
CA TRP A 244 -6.36 -6.55 -4.17
C TRP A 244 -7.07 -5.23 -3.87
N GLY A 245 -8.12 -4.89 -4.63
CA GLY A 245 -8.90 -3.68 -4.39
C GLY A 245 -8.53 -2.47 -5.24
N TYR A 246 -7.64 -2.59 -6.22
CA TYR A 246 -7.22 -1.46 -7.08
C TYR A 246 -8.26 -1.04 -8.12
N ASN A 247 -9.51 -1.42 -7.97
CA ASN A 247 -10.62 -1.03 -8.84
C ASN A 247 -11.60 -0.12 -8.08
N THR A 248 -11.09 1.00 -7.58
CA THR A 248 -11.76 1.91 -6.65
C THR A 248 -12.92 2.65 -7.28
N LEU A 249 -13.99 2.82 -6.50
CA LEU A 249 -15.18 3.59 -6.87
C LEU A 249 -15.53 4.68 -5.85
N GLY A 250 -15.31 4.46 -4.55
CA GLY A 250 -15.69 5.37 -3.48
C GLY A 250 -14.51 5.79 -2.62
N PHE A 251 -14.06 7.05 -2.73
CA PHE A 251 -12.85 7.55 -2.05
C PHE A 251 -13.01 7.81 -0.55
N PHE A 252 -14.24 7.87 -0.04
CA PHE A 252 -14.52 8.16 1.38
C PHE A 252 -15.10 6.94 2.13
N ALA A 253 -15.65 5.98 1.41
CA ALA A 253 -16.29 4.82 2.01
C ALA A 253 -15.28 3.68 2.22
N PRO A 254 -15.17 3.12 3.44
CA PRO A 254 -14.48 1.85 3.63
C PRO A 254 -15.18 0.73 2.87
N GLU A 255 -14.41 -0.23 2.35
CA GLU A 255 -14.95 -1.41 1.67
C GLU A 255 -15.83 -2.24 2.63
N ILE A 256 -17.09 -2.36 2.31
CA ILE A 256 -18.10 -2.98 3.18
C ILE A 256 -17.88 -4.50 3.33
N ARG A 257 -17.28 -5.16 2.34
CA ARG A 257 -16.96 -6.59 2.38
C ARG A 257 -15.94 -6.95 3.45
N TYR A 258 -15.20 -5.95 3.95
CA TYR A 258 -14.26 -6.07 5.06
C TYR A 258 -14.88 -5.72 6.42
N SER A 259 -16.19 -5.49 6.48
CA SER A 259 -16.88 -5.21 7.74
C SER A 259 -17.79 -6.36 8.15
N ALA A 260 -17.66 -6.84 9.39
CA ALA A 260 -18.54 -7.84 9.99
C ALA A 260 -19.92 -7.26 10.32
N THR A 261 -19.99 -5.96 10.63
CA THR A 261 -21.20 -5.29 11.12
C THR A 261 -21.86 -4.38 10.09
N GLY A 262 -21.19 -4.11 8.96
CA GLY A 262 -21.61 -3.13 7.96
C GLY A 262 -21.51 -1.68 8.44
N ARG A 263 -20.75 -1.40 9.51
CA ARG A 263 -20.63 -0.06 10.11
C ARG A 263 -19.21 0.48 9.98
N ILE A 264 -19.10 1.75 9.67
CA ILE A 264 -17.83 2.49 9.57
C ILE A 264 -17.04 2.50 10.89
N SER A 265 -17.75 2.44 12.03
CA SER A 265 -17.14 2.39 13.37
C SER A 265 -16.25 1.17 13.57
N GLU A 266 -16.44 0.10 12.79
CA GLU A 266 -15.58 -1.08 12.85
C GLU A 266 -14.16 -0.78 12.37
N PHE A 267 -14.01 -0.03 11.27
CA PHE A 267 -12.72 0.47 10.81
C PHE A 267 -12.07 1.39 11.86
N LYS A 268 -12.82 2.36 12.40
CA LYS A 268 -12.33 3.27 13.46
C LYS A 268 -11.86 2.49 14.70
N THR A 269 -12.57 1.43 15.07
CA THR A 269 -12.18 0.55 16.18
C THR A 269 -10.87 -0.18 15.88
N MET A 270 -10.68 -0.69 14.66
CA MET A 270 -9.45 -1.33 14.25
C MET A 270 -8.26 -0.37 14.39
N VAL A 271 -8.36 0.86 13.86
CA VAL A 271 -7.30 1.87 13.98
C VAL A 271 -6.97 2.14 15.45
N LYS A 272 -7.99 2.38 16.29
CA LYS A 272 -7.81 2.62 17.72
C LYS A 272 -7.08 1.47 18.43
N VAL A 273 -7.39 0.22 18.10
CA VAL A 273 -6.74 -0.97 18.69
C VAL A 273 -5.28 -1.06 18.25
N LEU A 274 -4.98 -0.84 16.96
CA LEU A 274 -3.60 -0.83 16.43
C LEU A 274 -2.77 0.29 17.06
N HIS A 275 -3.32 1.50 17.20
CA HIS A 275 -2.65 2.61 17.90
C HIS A 275 -2.33 2.26 19.35
N SER A 276 -3.26 1.60 20.06
CA SER A 276 -3.05 1.16 21.44
C SER A 276 -1.89 0.15 21.55
N ALA A 277 -1.60 -0.59 20.49
CA ALA A 277 -0.47 -1.50 20.37
C ALA A 277 0.83 -0.82 19.87
N GLY A 278 0.77 0.50 19.59
CA GLY A 278 1.91 1.27 19.06
C GLY A 278 2.16 1.04 17.57
N ILE A 279 1.15 0.64 16.81
CA ILE A 279 1.23 0.36 15.36
C ILE A 279 0.46 1.45 14.61
N GLU A 280 1.15 2.13 13.70
CA GLU A 280 0.56 3.08 12.76
C GLU A 280 -0.23 2.36 11.66
N VAL A 281 -1.26 3.02 11.13
CA VAL A 281 -2.07 2.50 10.01
C VAL A 281 -1.85 3.39 8.79
N LEU A 282 -1.26 2.81 7.75
CA LEU A 282 -1.08 3.44 6.45
C LEU A 282 -2.09 2.83 5.47
N LEU A 283 -2.62 3.63 4.56
CA LEU A 283 -3.54 3.15 3.52
C LEU A 283 -2.89 3.20 2.16
N ASP A 284 -2.98 2.12 1.42
CA ASP A 284 -2.73 2.13 0.00
C ASP A 284 -3.96 2.72 -0.72
N VAL A 285 -3.76 3.82 -1.45
CA VAL A 285 -4.84 4.62 -2.02
C VAL A 285 -4.70 4.78 -3.52
N VAL A 286 -5.82 4.58 -4.22
CA VAL A 286 -5.91 4.63 -5.67
C VAL A 286 -6.72 5.86 -6.06
N TYR A 287 -6.03 6.98 -6.34
CA TYR A 287 -6.67 8.23 -6.79
C TYR A 287 -6.37 8.56 -8.25
N ASN A 288 -5.51 7.76 -8.90
CA ASN A 288 -5.08 8.02 -10.27
C ASN A 288 -6.15 7.61 -11.29
N HIS A 289 -6.98 6.61 -10.99
CA HIS A 289 -8.03 6.10 -11.86
C HIS A 289 -9.28 5.65 -11.06
N THR A 290 -10.31 5.22 -11.77
CA THR A 290 -11.53 4.66 -11.19
C THR A 290 -11.95 3.38 -11.90
N ALA A 291 -12.84 2.63 -11.26
CA ALA A 291 -13.45 1.41 -11.79
C ALA A 291 -14.28 1.60 -13.07
N GLU A 292 -14.44 2.83 -13.56
CA GLU A 292 -15.26 3.09 -14.75
C GLU A 292 -14.54 2.82 -16.08
N GLY A 293 -13.22 2.48 -16.04
CA GLY A 293 -12.45 2.05 -17.22
C GLY A 293 -12.44 3.04 -18.38
N ASN A 294 -12.22 2.56 -19.60
CA ASN A 294 -12.18 3.38 -20.82
C ASN A 294 -13.57 3.79 -21.35
N GLN A 295 -13.66 4.30 -22.57
CA GLN A 295 -14.91 4.75 -23.20
C GLN A 295 -15.99 3.65 -23.30
N LEU A 296 -15.62 2.38 -23.19
CA LEU A 296 -16.52 1.23 -23.17
C LEU A 296 -16.84 0.72 -21.76
N GLY A 297 -16.37 1.40 -20.74
CA GLY A 297 -16.64 1.06 -19.36
C GLY A 297 -18.03 1.45 -18.88
N PRO A 298 -18.39 1.08 -17.64
CA PRO A 298 -19.68 1.36 -17.04
C PRO A 298 -19.85 2.84 -16.65
N THR A 299 -21.07 3.21 -16.32
CA THR A 299 -21.46 4.52 -15.78
C THR A 299 -22.00 4.30 -14.36
N LEU A 300 -21.16 4.50 -13.35
CA LEU A 300 -21.44 4.16 -11.96
C LEU A 300 -21.42 5.39 -11.03
N SER A 301 -20.58 6.39 -11.33
CA SER A 301 -20.35 7.57 -10.50
C SER A 301 -19.88 8.75 -11.38
N PHE A 302 -18.60 9.04 -11.39
CA PHE A 302 -17.93 10.20 -11.99
C PHE A 302 -18.31 10.44 -13.45
N ARG A 303 -18.33 9.39 -14.25
CA ARG A 303 -18.68 9.43 -15.68
C ARG A 303 -20.09 9.96 -15.93
N GLY A 304 -21.05 9.52 -15.15
CA GLY A 304 -22.43 9.92 -15.27
C GLY A 304 -22.72 11.27 -14.62
N ILE A 305 -21.93 11.66 -13.61
CA ILE A 305 -22.05 12.93 -12.90
C ILE A 305 -21.49 14.07 -13.76
N ASP A 306 -20.27 13.95 -14.27
CA ASP A 306 -19.67 14.92 -15.20
C ASP A 306 -18.36 14.40 -15.79
N ASN A 307 -18.46 13.56 -16.83
CA ASN A 307 -17.31 12.93 -17.44
C ASN A 307 -16.20 13.90 -17.82
N ALA A 308 -16.52 15.02 -18.44
CA ALA A 308 -15.54 15.99 -18.94
C ALA A 308 -14.80 16.74 -17.82
N SER A 309 -15.39 16.84 -16.62
CA SER A 309 -14.74 17.46 -15.48
C SER A 309 -13.86 16.49 -14.71
N TYR A 310 -14.30 15.25 -14.51
CA TYR A 310 -13.61 14.28 -13.64
C TYR A 310 -12.48 13.54 -14.32
N TYR A 311 -12.52 13.33 -15.63
CA TYR A 311 -11.52 12.54 -16.35
C TYR A 311 -10.66 13.37 -17.29
N ARG A 312 -9.41 12.95 -17.46
CA ARG A 312 -8.54 13.45 -18.52
C ARG A 312 -8.99 12.91 -19.87
N LEU A 313 -9.47 13.77 -20.73
CA LEU A 313 -9.89 13.41 -22.07
C LEU A 313 -8.81 13.76 -23.08
N SER A 314 -8.74 12.98 -24.19
CA SER A 314 -7.85 13.28 -25.31
C SER A 314 -8.21 14.62 -25.94
N ALA A 315 -7.22 15.50 -26.10
CA ALA A 315 -7.42 16.80 -26.73
C ALA A 315 -7.81 16.68 -28.22
N GLU A 316 -7.32 15.64 -28.90
CA GLU A 316 -7.62 15.37 -30.30
C GLU A 316 -9.04 14.82 -30.50
N ASN A 317 -9.47 13.97 -29.60
CA ASN A 317 -10.79 13.34 -29.65
C ASN A 317 -11.32 13.09 -28.23
N PRO A 318 -12.14 14.00 -27.65
CA PRO A 318 -12.63 13.89 -26.28
C PRO A 318 -13.50 12.68 -25.99
N ARG A 319 -13.83 11.86 -26.99
CA ARG A 319 -14.47 10.56 -26.80
C ARG A 319 -13.59 9.60 -25.98
N TYR A 320 -12.26 9.72 -26.10
CA TYR A 320 -11.29 8.85 -25.49
C TYR A 320 -10.63 9.51 -24.29
N TYR A 321 -10.16 8.67 -23.37
CA TYR A 321 -9.45 9.10 -22.18
C TYR A 321 -7.94 9.10 -22.41
N VAL A 322 -7.24 10.01 -21.75
CA VAL A 322 -5.80 9.88 -21.53
C VAL A 322 -5.60 8.82 -20.47
N ASP A 323 -4.79 7.81 -20.74
CA ASP A 323 -4.55 6.69 -19.82
C ASP A 323 -3.06 6.60 -19.47
N PHE A 324 -2.72 7.04 -18.25
CA PHE A 324 -1.40 6.88 -17.66
C PHE A 324 -1.35 5.68 -16.69
N THR A 325 -2.44 4.96 -16.54
CA THR A 325 -2.64 3.97 -15.47
C THR A 325 -2.71 2.53 -15.95
N GLY A 326 -3.00 2.32 -17.23
CA GLY A 326 -3.22 0.99 -17.80
C GLY A 326 -4.64 0.44 -17.57
N THR A 327 -5.49 1.19 -16.87
CA THR A 327 -6.85 0.77 -16.53
C THR A 327 -7.93 1.38 -17.43
N GLY A 328 -7.53 2.28 -18.32
CA GLY A 328 -8.39 2.89 -19.33
C GLY A 328 -8.83 4.33 -19.02
N ASN A 329 -8.52 4.88 -17.86
CA ASN A 329 -8.78 6.28 -17.53
C ASN A 329 -7.74 6.85 -16.56
N THR A 330 -7.68 8.18 -16.51
CA THR A 330 -6.92 8.94 -15.52
C THR A 330 -7.81 10.07 -14.99
N LEU A 331 -7.88 10.25 -13.66
CA LEU A 331 -8.58 11.37 -13.06
C LEU A 331 -7.91 12.71 -13.40
N ASN A 332 -8.73 13.74 -13.60
CA ASN A 332 -8.28 15.07 -14.01
C ASN A 332 -7.98 15.97 -12.81
N LEU A 333 -6.79 15.85 -12.23
CA LEU A 333 -6.37 16.69 -11.11
C LEU A 333 -6.11 18.15 -11.48
N GLN A 334 -6.07 18.50 -12.77
CA GLN A 334 -6.03 19.89 -13.22
C GLN A 334 -7.38 20.60 -13.00
N GLN A 335 -8.49 19.84 -12.85
CA GLN A 335 -9.76 20.38 -12.44
C GLN A 335 -9.74 20.68 -10.93
N PRO A 336 -9.87 21.96 -10.51
CA PRO A 336 -9.72 22.32 -9.09
C PRO A 336 -10.67 21.55 -8.16
N ARG A 337 -11.85 21.15 -8.66
CA ARG A 337 -12.85 20.44 -7.85
C ARG A 337 -12.52 18.95 -7.71
N VAL A 338 -11.79 18.37 -8.66
CA VAL A 338 -11.27 17.00 -8.57
C VAL A 338 -10.07 16.95 -7.63
N LEU A 339 -9.14 17.91 -7.74
CA LEU A 339 -8.06 18.05 -6.77
C LEU A 339 -8.60 18.25 -5.34
N GLN A 340 -9.63 19.09 -5.18
CA GLN A 340 -10.30 19.29 -3.89
C GLN A 340 -10.93 18.00 -3.36
N LEU A 341 -11.59 17.20 -4.21
CA LEU A 341 -12.15 15.89 -3.83
C LEU A 341 -11.07 14.98 -3.21
N LEU A 342 -9.90 14.91 -3.84
CA LEU A 342 -8.78 14.11 -3.37
C LEU A 342 -8.25 14.63 -2.03
N MET A 343 -8.05 15.95 -1.90
CA MET A 343 -7.59 16.59 -0.67
C MET A 343 -8.58 16.42 0.48
N ASP A 344 -9.87 16.56 0.21
CA ASP A 344 -10.94 16.35 1.20
C ASP A 344 -11.00 14.88 1.65
N SER A 345 -10.78 13.92 0.72
CA SER A 345 -10.71 12.50 1.05
C SER A 345 -9.50 12.20 1.95
N LEU A 346 -8.31 12.66 1.60
CA LEU A 346 -7.11 12.45 2.41
C LEU A 346 -7.28 13.03 3.83
N ARG A 347 -7.80 14.27 3.94
CA ARG A 347 -8.09 14.87 5.26
C ARG A 347 -9.14 14.08 6.04
N TYR A 348 -10.19 13.58 5.39
CA TYR A 348 -11.20 12.73 6.02
C TYR A 348 -10.58 11.47 6.63
N TRP A 349 -9.72 10.79 5.88
CA TRP A 349 -9.06 9.58 6.39
C TRP A 349 -8.11 9.89 7.57
N VAL A 350 -7.45 11.05 7.59
CA VAL A 350 -6.60 11.45 8.72
C VAL A 350 -7.42 11.95 9.91
N LEU A 351 -8.37 12.86 9.69
CA LEU A 351 -9.05 13.57 10.78
C LEU A 351 -10.22 12.79 11.38
N GLU A 352 -10.94 12.01 10.55
CA GLU A 352 -12.13 11.28 10.96
C GLU A 352 -11.86 9.79 11.18
N MET A 353 -10.95 9.22 10.39
CA MET A 353 -10.64 7.79 10.44
C MET A 353 -9.33 7.50 11.18
N HIS A 354 -8.57 8.53 11.54
CA HIS A 354 -7.31 8.53 12.31
C HIS A 354 -6.19 7.71 11.68
N VAL A 355 -6.10 7.62 10.34
CA VAL A 355 -4.96 6.96 9.70
C VAL A 355 -3.70 7.83 9.76
N ASP A 356 -2.52 7.20 9.78
CA ASP A 356 -1.22 7.85 9.98
C ASP A 356 -0.49 8.19 8.69
N GLY A 357 -1.02 7.78 7.55
CA GLY A 357 -0.41 8.09 6.26
C GLY A 357 -0.96 7.27 5.10
N PHE A 358 -0.32 7.43 3.96
CA PHE A 358 -0.77 6.88 2.68
C PHE A 358 0.39 6.38 1.83
N ARG A 359 0.16 5.29 1.11
CA ARG A 359 0.91 4.88 -0.07
C ARG A 359 0.05 5.19 -1.29
N PHE A 360 0.55 5.96 -2.23
CA PHE A 360 -0.17 6.35 -3.44
C PHE A 360 0.19 5.44 -4.59
N ASP A 361 -0.80 4.69 -5.05
CA ASP A 361 -0.72 3.89 -6.26
C ASP A 361 -0.44 4.77 -7.47
N LEU A 362 0.52 4.36 -8.33
CA LEU A 362 0.94 5.09 -9.53
C LEU A 362 1.05 6.61 -9.30
N ALA A 363 1.77 7.02 -8.26
CA ALA A 363 1.81 8.42 -7.80
C ALA A 363 2.31 9.39 -8.88
N SER A 364 3.11 8.94 -9.84
CA SER A 364 3.53 9.74 -10.98
C SER A 364 2.36 10.25 -11.83
N ALA A 365 1.31 9.45 -11.98
CA ALA A 365 0.11 9.83 -12.73
C ALA A 365 -0.64 11.02 -12.10
N LEU A 366 -0.60 11.13 -10.75
CA LEU A 366 -1.20 12.24 -10.01
C LEU A 366 -0.43 13.56 -10.17
N ALA A 367 0.87 13.47 -10.43
CA ALA A 367 1.79 14.59 -10.56
C ALA A 367 1.92 15.13 -12.00
N ARG A 368 1.18 14.55 -12.94
CA ARG A 368 1.21 15.00 -14.34
C ARG A 368 0.39 16.25 -14.53
N GLU A 369 1.05 17.36 -14.89
CA GLU A 369 0.37 18.58 -15.28
C GLU A 369 -0.28 18.43 -16.67
N LEU A 370 0.39 18.77 -17.76
CA LEU A 370 -0.17 18.51 -19.10
C LEU A 370 0.08 17.06 -19.55
N HIS A 371 1.33 16.69 -19.75
CA HIS A 371 1.74 15.35 -20.16
C HIS A 371 2.90 14.82 -19.33
N GLU A 372 3.75 15.71 -18.83
CA GLU A 372 4.95 15.38 -18.07
C GLU A 372 4.68 15.41 -16.57
N VAL A 373 5.45 14.64 -15.82
CA VAL A 373 5.45 14.68 -14.36
C VAL A 373 6.17 15.94 -13.90
N ASP A 374 5.50 16.77 -13.13
CA ASP A 374 6.05 17.99 -12.56
C ASP A 374 6.21 17.86 -11.04
N ARG A 375 7.45 17.95 -10.56
CA ARG A 375 7.77 17.91 -9.12
C ARG A 375 7.24 19.13 -8.35
N LEU A 376 6.92 20.20 -9.04
CA LEU A 376 6.29 21.42 -8.52
C LEU A 376 4.83 21.49 -8.97
N GLY A 377 4.25 20.36 -9.38
CA GLY A 377 2.86 20.29 -9.79
C GLY A 377 1.89 20.59 -8.63
N SER A 378 0.71 21.04 -8.99
CA SER A 378 -0.35 21.47 -8.07
C SER A 378 -0.69 20.44 -7.00
N PHE A 379 -0.58 19.16 -7.33
CA PHE A 379 -0.81 18.06 -6.39
C PHE A 379 0.21 18.07 -5.24
N PHE A 380 1.51 18.15 -5.56
CA PHE A 380 2.57 18.14 -4.55
C PHE A 380 2.56 19.39 -3.68
N ASP A 381 2.39 20.57 -4.31
CA ASP A 381 2.33 21.84 -3.59
C ASP A 381 1.14 21.86 -2.62
N THR A 382 -0.01 21.37 -3.07
CA THR A 382 -1.22 21.35 -2.25
C THR A 382 -1.09 20.41 -1.05
N ILE A 383 -0.54 19.23 -1.22
CA ILE A 383 -0.27 18.30 -0.11
C ILE A 383 0.83 18.85 0.81
N GLY A 384 1.93 19.35 0.24
CA GLY A 384 3.09 19.81 0.99
C GLY A 384 2.79 20.97 1.94
N GLN A 385 1.87 21.88 1.55
CA GLN A 385 1.46 23.02 2.35
C GLN A 385 0.28 22.74 3.29
N ASP A 386 -0.40 21.59 3.11
CA ASP A 386 -1.58 21.27 3.93
C ASP A 386 -1.18 20.98 5.38
N PRO A 387 -1.78 21.68 6.37
CA PRO A 387 -1.39 21.57 7.77
C PRO A 387 -1.68 20.19 8.39
N VAL A 388 -2.55 19.39 7.78
CA VAL A 388 -2.87 18.01 8.20
C VAL A 388 -1.98 17.01 7.47
N LEU A 389 -1.98 17.07 6.13
CA LEU A 389 -1.32 16.06 5.29
C LEU A 389 0.20 16.14 5.33
N SER A 390 0.77 17.33 5.55
CA SER A 390 2.22 17.49 5.74
C SER A 390 2.76 16.85 7.03
N GLN A 391 1.88 16.39 7.93
CA GLN A 391 2.26 15.77 9.22
C GLN A 391 2.18 14.24 9.22
N VAL A 392 1.63 13.63 8.18
CA VAL A 392 1.46 12.17 8.07
C VAL A 392 2.50 11.54 7.14
N LYS A 393 2.61 10.24 7.16
CA LYS A 393 3.52 9.50 6.29
C LYS A 393 3.00 9.49 4.86
N LEU A 394 3.82 9.93 3.91
CA LEU A 394 3.52 9.92 2.48
C LEU A 394 4.52 9.04 1.75
N ILE A 395 4.01 8.01 1.08
CA ILE A 395 4.78 7.04 0.30
C ILE A 395 4.27 7.09 -1.13
N ALA A 396 5.17 7.19 -2.09
CA ALA A 396 4.85 7.12 -3.50
C ALA A 396 5.23 5.75 -4.07
N GLU A 397 4.37 5.21 -4.91
CA GLU A 397 4.78 4.34 -5.99
C GLU A 397 5.26 5.24 -7.13
N PRO A 398 6.58 5.36 -7.35
CA PRO A 398 7.13 6.47 -8.12
C PRO A 398 7.21 6.18 -9.63
N TRP A 399 6.17 5.58 -10.20
CA TRP A 399 6.04 5.31 -11.63
C TRP A 399 4.59 5.35 -12.11
N ASP A 400 4.43 5.36 -13.42
CA ASP A 400 3.21 5.08 -14.17
C ASP A 400 3.58 4.55 -15.57
N ILE A 401 2.60 4.15 -16.40
CA ILE A 401 2.86 3.55 -17.71
C ILE A 401 3.13 4.56 -18.82
N GLY A 402 2.96 5.85 -18.59
CA GLY A 402 3.15 6.90 -19.58
C GLY A 402 4.63 7.20 -19.86
N SER A 403 4.90 7.86 -20.96
CA SER A 403 6.25 8.35 -21.28
C SER A 403 6.77 9.24 -20.13
N GLY A 404 8.01 9.02 -19.67
CA GLY A 404 8.59 9.74 -18.53
C GLY A 404 7.94 9.43 -17.19
N GLY A 405 7.14 8.37 -17.07
CA GLY A 405 6.43 8.00 -15.85
C GLY A 405 7.31 7.46 -14.74
N TYR A 406 8.47 6.90 -15.06
CA TYR A 406 9.42 6.38 -14.06
C TYR A 406 10.15 7.54 -13.36
N GLN A 407 9.87 7.75 -12.08
CA GLN A 407 10.29 8.93 -11.30
C GLN A 407 11.01 8.59 -9.99
N VAL A 408 11.59 7.39 -9.87
CA VAL A 408 12.37 7.00 -8.68
C VAL A 408 13.49 8.01 -8.44
N GLY A 409 13.53 8.60 -7.25
CA GLY A 409 14.48 9.66 -6.88
C GLY A 409 13.98 11.09 -7.15
N ASN A 410 12.86 11.27 -7.81
CA ASN A 410 12.39 12.59 -8.27
C ASN A 410 11.25 13.21 -7.46
N PHE A 411 10.70 12.53 -6.48
CA PHE A 411 9.64 13.10 -5.63
C PHE A 411 10.19 14.20 -4.70
N PRO A 412 9.37 15.18 -4.29
CA PRO A 412 9.83 16.29 -3.46
C PRO A 412 10.15 15.86 -2.02
N PRO A 413 10.86 16.70 -1.24
CA PRO A 413 11.05 16.48 0.19
C PRO A 413 9.72 16.29 0.94
N GLY A 414 9.72 15.38 1.92
CA GLY A 414 8.51 14.98 2.65
C GLY A 414 7.88 13.69 2.12
N TRP A 415 8.23 13.26 0.91
CA TRP A 415 7.81 12.00 0.31
C TRP A 415 8.86 10.92 0.46
N ASN A 416 8.44 9.73 0.77
CA ASN A 416 9.22 8.51 0.65
C ASN A 416 8.77 7.75 -0.60
N GLU A 417 9.61 6.88 -1.13
CA GLU A 417 9.36 6.18 -2.38
C GLU A 417 9.59 4.68 -2.22
N TRP A 418 8.72 3.86 -2.78
CA TRP A 418 9.04 2.47 -3.05
C TRP A 418 10.26 2.40 -3.96
N ASN A 419 11.30 1.71 -3.54
CA ASN A 419 12.58 1.65 -4.26
C ASN A 419 12.73 0.31 -4.98
N ASP A 420 12.29 0.26 -6.24
CA ASP A 420 12.44 -0.92 -7.09
C ASP A 420 13.91 -1.25 -7.41
N LYS A 421 14.78 -0.22 -7.49
CA LYS A 421 16.23 -0.44 -7.67
C LYS A 421 16.84 -1.16 -6.48
N TYR A 422 16.33 -0.91 -5.26
CA TYR A 422 16.73 -1.67 -4.08
C TYR A 422 16.31 -3.14 -4.24
N ARG A 423 15.05 -3.39 -4.56
CA ARG A 423 14.49 -4.73 -4.77
C ARG A 423 15.30 -5.51 -5.80
N ASP A 424 15.49 -4.93 -6.97
CA ASP A 424 16.11 -5.62 -8.10
C ASP A 424 17.59 -5.87 -7.87
N THR A 425 18.32 -4.90 -7.31
CA THR A 425 19.73 -5.08 -6.94
C THR A 425 19.90 -6.18 -5.91
N LEU A 426 19.04 -6.23 -4.89
CA LEU A 426 19.15 -7.23 -3.82
C LEU A 426 18.84 -8.64 -4.32
N ARG A 427 17.79 -8.77 -5.14
CA ARG A 427 17.42 -10.05 -5.77
C ARG A 427 18.54 -10.55 -6.68
N GLY A 428 19.04 -9.72 -7.60
CA GLY A 428 20.13 -10.07 -8.52
C GLY A 428 21.42 -10.42 -7.78
N TYR A 429 21.80 -9.68 -6.75
CA TYR A 429 22.99 -9.95 -5.95
C TYR A 429 22.93 -11.34 -5.30
N TRP A 430 21.84 -11.68 -4.59
CA TRP A 430 21.70 -12.98 -3.94
C TRP A 430 21.44 -14.11 -4.91
N LYS A 431 20.89 -13.85 -6.09
CA LYS A 431 20.84 -14.80 -7.19
C LYS A 431 22.26 -15.18 -7.68
N GLY A 432 23.24 -14.27 -7.52
CA GLY A 432 24.61 -14.45 -7.93
C GLY A 432 24.94 -13.79 -9.28
N ASP A 433 24.14 -12.83 -9.71
CA ASP A 433 24.41 -12.04 -10.91
C ASP A 433 25.70 -11.21 -10.72
N GLY A 434 26.45 -10.99 -11.80
CA GLY A 434 27.72 -10.26 -11.76
C GLY A 434 27.55 -8.74 -11.80
N GLY A 435 28.60 -8.01 -11.41
CA GLY A 435 28.67 -6.55 -11.56
C GLY A 435 27.79 -5.73 -10.61
N LEU A 436 27.21 -6.35 -9.57
CA LEU A 436 26.24 -5.69 -8.69
C LEU A 436 26.83 -5.15 -7.36
N LEU A 437 28.13 -5.32 -7.08
CA LEU A 437 28.70 -4.90 -5.79
C LEU A 437 28.54 -3.40 -5.52
N ALA A 438 28.84 -2.55 -6.51
CA ALA A 438 28.74 -1.11 -6.37
C ALA A 438 27.29 -0.64 -6.15
N ASP A 439 26.34 -1.26 -6.89
CA ASP A 439 24.93 -0.95 -6.71
C ASP A 439 24.41 -1.47 -5.37
N PHE A 440 24.82 -2.67 -4.96
CA PHE A 440 24.50 -3.19 -3.64
C PHE A 440 24.96 -2.25 -2.52
N ALA A 441 26.19 -1.72 -2.61
CA ALA A 441 26.70 -0.77 -1.63
C ALA A 441 25.88 0.52 -1.57
N ARG A 442 25.46 1.06 -2.73
CA ARG A 442 24.56 2.23 -2.79
C ARG A 442 23.20 1.93 -2.15
N ARG A 443 22.61 0.77 -2.49
CA ARG A 443 21.31 0.37 -1.91
C ARG A 443 21.40 0.14 -0.42
N PHE A 444 22.45 -0.54 0.05
CA PHE A 444 22.70 -0.82 1.46
C PHE A 444 22.83 0.47 2.30
N THR A 445 23.41 1.52 1.76
CA THR A 445 23.59 2.82 2.43
C THR A 445 22.41 3.77 2.29
N GLY A 446 21.25 3.31 1.81
CA GLY A 446 20.00 4.10 1.70
C GLY A 446 19.86 4.87 0.40
N SER A 447 20.52 4.41 -0.66
CA SER A 447 20.41 4.96 -2.03
C SER A 447 20.73 6.46 -2.14
N PRO A 448 21.92 6.91 -1.70
CA PRO A 448 22.29 8.33 -1.72
C PRO A 448 22.29 8.92 -3.15
N ASP A 449 22.60 8.10 -4.16
CA ASP A 449 22.56 8.44 -5.59
C ASP A 449 21.16 8.86 -6.07
N LEU A 450 20.10 8.39 -5.40
CA LEU A 450 18.71 8.71 -5.77
C LEU A 450 18.17 9.92 -4.96
N TYR A 451 18.53 10.03 -3.69
CA TYR A 451 17.79 10.90 -2.78
C TYR A 451 18.64 12.04 -2.18
N GLU A 452 19.95 11.90 -2.06
CA GLU A 452 20.78 12.87 -1.35
C GLU A 452 20.83 14.23 -2.05
N ALA A 453 20.93 14.24 -3.38
CA ALA A 453 20.99 15.47 -4.17
C ALA A 453 19.75 16.36 -4.00
N SER A 454 18.59 15.77 -3.70
CA SER A 454 17.34 16.50 -3.41
C SER A 454 17.22 16.90 -1.92
N GLY A 455 18.23 16.65 -1.09
CA GLY A 455 18.25 16.95 0.35
C GLY A 455 17.47 15.94 1.20
N ARG A 456 16.91 14.89 0.59
CA ARG A 456 16.22 13.80 1.31
C ARG A 456 17.22 12.91 2.06
N LYS A 457 16.73 12.16 3.03
CA LYS A 457 17.53 11.34 3.94
C LYS A 457 17.40 9.85 3.59
N PRO A 458 18.20 8.93 4.17
CA PRO A 458 18.12 7.51 3.87
C PRO A 458 16.71 6.91 3.97
N HIS A 459 15.89 7.41 4.89
CA HIS A 459 14.51 6.98 5.06
C HIS A 459 13.58 7.32 3.89
N ALA A 460 14.00 8.16 2.93
CA ALA A 460 13.24 8.38 1.69
C ALA A 460 13.09 7.09 0.87
N SER A 461 14.00 6.15 1.06
CA SER A 461 13.94 4.82 0.47
C SER A 461 13.08 3.89 1.32
N ILE A 462 11.91 3.49 0.79
CA ILE A 462 11.19 2.32 1.28
C ILE A 462 11.82 1.12 0.61
N ASN A 463 12.55 0.35 1.40
CA ASN A 463 13.26 -0.83 0.95
C ASN A 463 12.37 -2.06 1.05
N PHE A 464 12.27 -2.85 0.00
CA PHE A 464 11.53 -4.10 0.01
C PHE A 464 12.20 -5.16 -0.87
N VAL A 465 11.93 -6.41 -0.59
CA VAL A 465 12.32 -7.55 -1.42
C VAL A 465 11.14 -8.02 -2.25
N THR A 466 9.98 -8.00 -1.66
CA THR A 466 8.69 -8.48 -2.18
C THR A 466 7.59 -7.51 -1.81
N ALA A 467 6.55 -7.44 -2.62
CA ALA A 467 5.32 -6.68 -2.40
C ALA A 467 4.13 -7.50 -2.87
N HIS A 468 2.90 -6.96 -2.76
CA HIS A 468 1.69 -7.65 -3.19
C HIS A 468 1.73 -8.08 -4.67
N ASP A 469 2.37 -7.28 -5.52
CA ASP A 469 2.63 -7.57 -6.93
C ASP A 469 4.00 -8.24 -7.10
N GLY A 470 4.04 -9.37 -7.75
CA GLY A 470 5.23 -10.19 -7.90
C GLY A 470 5.21 -11.48 -7.06
N PHE A 471 6.33 -12.15 -7.02
CA PHE A 471 6.51 -13.36 -6.20
C PHE A 471 6.57 -13.03 -4.71
N THR A 472 6.00 -13.92 -3.88
CA THR A 472 6.28 -13.96 -2.44
C THR A 472 7.74 -14.35 -2.20
N LEU A 473 8.24 -14.16 -0.97
CA LEU A 473 9.61 -14.54 -0.62
C LEU A 473 9.87 -16.06 -0.81
N GLU A 474 8.89 -16.92 -0.54
CA GLU A 474 8.98 -18.35 -0.79
C GLU A 474 9.02 -18.66 -2.30
N ASP A 475 8.15 -17.99 -3.08
CA ASP A 475 8.09 -18.20 -4.53
C ASP A 475 9.35 -17.67 -5.23
N LEU A 476 9.93 -16.56 -4.72
CA LEU A 476 11.15 -15.97 -5.24
C LEU A 476 12.35 -16.93 -5.22
N VAL A 477 12.38 -17.86 -4.26
CA VAL A 477 13.43 -18.87 -4.13
C VAL A 477 13.01 -20.25 -4.63
N SER A 478 11.78 -20.37 -5.17
CA SER A 478 11.20 -21.67 -5.55
C SER A 478 10.74 -21.74 -7.00
N TYR A 479 10.55 -20.62 -7.67
CA TYR A 479 10.05 -20.57 -9.05
C TYR A 479 10.94 -19.69 -9.94
N ASN A 480 11.22 -20.16 -11.15
CA ASN A 480 11.82 -19.34 -12.21
C ASN A 480 10.74 -18.68 -13.06
N ASP A 481 9.71 -19.46 -13.40
CA ASP A 481 8.62 -19.01 -14.26
C ASP A 481 7.37 -18.63 -13.45
N LYS A 482 6.58 -17.70 -13.97
CA LYS A 482 5.28 -17.38 -13.38
C LYS A 482 4.22 -18.43 -13.72
N HIS A 483 3.31 -18.67 -12.80
CA HIS A 483 2.21 -19.63 -12.91
C HIS A 483 0.86 -18.94 -12.61
N ASN A 484 0.43 -18.06 -13.53
CA ASN A 484 -0.79 -17.23 -13.39
C ASN A 484 -2.01 -17.84 -14.11
N GLU A 485 -1.97 -19.11 -14.52
CA GLU A 485 -3.05 -19.77 -15.27
C GLU A 485 -4.40 -19.69 -14.54
N LYS A 486 -4.39 -19.70 -13.20
CA LYS A 486 -5.60 -19.57 -12.37
C LYS A 486 -6.29 -18.21 -12.49
N ASN A 487 -5.61 -17.19 -13.02
CA ASN A 487 -6.20 -15.87 -13.29
C ASN A 487 -7.07 -15.86 -14.55
N GLY A 488 -6.95 -16.91 -15.40
CA GLY A 488 -7.75 -17.04 -16.63
C GLY A 488 -7.35 -16.04 -17.71
N GLU A 489 -6.07 -15.64 -17.75
CA GLU A 489 -5.48 -14.71 -18.72
C GLU A 489 -4.37 -15.35 -19.56
N ASP A 490 -4.40 -16.70 -19.66
CA ASP A 490 -3.43 -17.49 -20.42
C ASP A 490 -1.97 -17.25 -19.99
N ASN A 491 -1.73 -16.97 -18.68
CA ASN A 491 -0.43 -16.67 -18.10
C ASN A 491 0.29 -15.47 -18.77
N ARG A 492 -0.46 -14.51 -19.34
CA ARG A 492 0.10 -13.31 -20.00
C ARG A 492 0.26 -12.15 -19.04
N ASP A 493 -0.49 -12.14 -17.94
CA ASP A 493 -0.48 -11.14 -16.87
C ASP A 493 0.74 -11.30 -15.94
N GLY A 494 1.06 -10.24 -15.19
CA GLY A 494 2.20 -10.20 -14.28
C GLY A 494 3.57 -10.10 -14.99
N HIS A 495 4.62 -9.96 -14.20
CA HIS A 495 5.98 -9.81 -14.71
C HIS A 495 6.56 -11.13 -15.25
N ASN A 496 7.32 -11.06 -16.33
CA ASN A 496 8.03 -12.21 -16.90
C ASN A 496 9.39 -12.45 -16.26
N ASP A 497 10.09 -11.39 -15.84
CA ASP A 497 11.38 -11.46 -15.17
C ASP A 497 11.21 -11.05 -13.69
N ASN A 498 11.34 -12.02 -12.78
CA ASN A 498 11.16 -11.82 -11.35
C ASN A 498 12.49 -11.73 -10.59
N LEU A 499 13.63 -11.90 -11.27
CA LEU A 499 14.95 -12.04 -10.68
C LEU A 499 14.97 -13.16 -9.60
N SER A 500 14.19 -14.21 -9.83
CA SER A 500 14.01 -15.36 -8.96
C SER A 500 14.94 -16.52 -9.35
N TRP A 501 15.06 -17.53 -8.49
CA TRP A 501 15.81 -18.72 -8.79
C TRP A 501 15.27 -19.95 -8.05
N ASN A 502 14.87 -21.00 -8.78
CA ASN A 502 14.28 -22.22 -8.23
C ASN A 502 15.31 -23.24 -7.69
N TRP A 503 16.60 -22.96 -7.87
CA TRP A 503 17.73 -23.83 -7.46
C TRP A 503 17.69 -25.22 -8.08
N GLY A 504 17.13 -25.35 -9.29
CA GLY A 504 17.09 -26.60 -10.07
C GLY A 504 15.80 -27.41 -9.96
N VAL A 505 14.85 -26.99 -9.12
CA VAL A 505 13.52 -27.61 -9.01
C VAL A 505 12.44 -26.53 -9.00
N GLU A 506 11.57 -26.53 -10.00
CA GLU A 506 10.45 -25.61 -10.08
C GLU A 506 9.36 -25.96 -9.07
N GLY A 507 9.03 -25.03 -8.17
CA GLY A 507 8.02 -25.20 -7.14
C GLY A 507 8.46 -25.98 -5.91
N ALA A 508 7.51 -26.66 -5.28
CA ALA A 508 7.72 -27.37 -4.03
C ALA A 508 8.71 -28.55 -4.18
N THR A 509 9.47 -28.83 -3.12
CA THR A 509 10.41 -29.95 -3.06
C THR A 509 10.43 -30.56 -1.67
N GLU A 510 10.81 -31.85 -1.60
CA GLU A 510 11.07 -32.55 -0.33
C GLU A 510 12.59 -32.80 -0.11
N ASP A 511 13.45 -32.37 -1.03
CA ASP A 511 14.90 -32.48 -0.89
C ASP A 511 15.41 -31.62 0.27
N PRO A 512 15.95 -32.22 1.37
CA PRO A 512 16.38 -31.46 2.53
C PRO A 512 17.52 -30.48 2.22
N ALA A 513 18.42 -30.80 1.28
CA ALA A 513 19.52 -29.93 0.91
C ALA A 513 19.03 -28.69 0.17
N LEU A 514 18.07 -28.87 -0.74
CA LEU A 514 17.44 -27.78 -1.47
C LEU A 514 16.58 -26.89 -0.56
N LEU A 515 15.83 -27.49 0.36
CA LEU A 515 15.06 -26.76 1.36
C LEU A 515 15.96 -25.92 2.27
N ALA A 516 17.09 -26.45 2.73
CA ALA A 516 18.06 -25.71 3.51
C ALA A 516 18.69 -24.54 2.72
N LEU A 517 18.96 -24.75 1.43
CA LEU A 517 19.48 -23.70 0.55
C LEU A 517 18.46 -22.57 0.34
N ARG A 518 17.20 -22.90 0.02
CA ARG A 518 16.11 -21.93 -0.11
C ARG A 518 15.89 -21.14 1.17
N MET A 519 15.90 -21.82 2.33
CA MET A 519 15.81 -21.18 3.64
C MET A 519 16.96 -20.19 3.88
N ARG A 520 18.20 -20.55 3.53
CA ARG A 520 19.36 -19.67 3.63
C ARG A 520 19.18 -18.42 2.76
N HIS A 521 18.67 -18.56 1.54
CA HIS A 521 18.42 -17.44 0.66
C HIS A 521 17.34 -16.49 1.19
N LYS A 522 16.25 -17.01 1.74
CA LYS A 522 15.25 -16.19 2.43
C LYS A 522 15.85 -15.41 3.60
N ARG A 523 16.68 -16.08 4.41
CA ARG A 523 17.41 -15.43 5.52
C ARG A 523 18.36 -14.34 5.02
N ASN A 524 19.09 -14.55 3.92
CA ASN A 524 20.01 -13.58 3.32
C ASN A 524 19.25 -12.32 2.86
N LEU A 525 18.15 -12.51 2.14
CA LEU A 525 17.33 -11.41 1.60
C LEU A 525 16.76 -10.55 2.74
N LEU A 526 16.14 -11.17 3.75
CA LEU A 526 15.58 -10.41 4.88
C LEU A 526 16.66 -9.82 5.79
N ALA A 527 17.81 -10.51 6.00
CA ALA A 527 18.92 -9.96 6.75
C ALA A 527 19.50 -8.71 6.05
N SER A 528 19.70 -8.78 4.74
CA SER A 528 20.13 -7.61 3.97
C SER A 528 19.13 -6.46 4.07
N LEU A 529 17.83 -6.74 3.98
CA LEU A 529 16.77 -5.75 4.12
C LEU A 529 16.80 -5.06 5.49
N MET A 530 16.90 -5.83 6.56
CA MET A 530 16.87 -5.30 7.93
C MET A 530 18.16 -4.59 8.35
N LEU A 531 19.30 -4.94 7.76
CA LEU A 531 20.59 -4.32 8.06
C LEU A 531 20.90 -3.10 7.17
N SER A 532 20.15 -2.90 6.10
CA SER A 532 20.30 -1.74 5.20
C SER A 532 19.76 -0.45 5.83
N GLN A 533 20.35 0.69 5.44
CA GLN A 533 19.77 2.01 5.71
C GLN A 533 18.50 2.21 4.86
N GLY A 534 17.54 2.96 5.39
CA GLY A 534 16.24 3.16 4.78
C GLY A 534 15.11 2.60 5.66
N VAL A 535 13.90 2.56 5.14
CA VAL A 535 12.71 2.02 5.83
C VAL A 535 12.41 0.64 5.27
N PRO A 536 12.55 -0.44 6.04
CA PRO A 536 12.22 -1.77 5.55
C PRO A 536 10.71 -1.98 5.51
N MET A 537 10.24 -2.61 4.43
CA MET A 537 8.89 -3.11 4.27
C MET A 537 8.93 -4.62 4.03
N ILE A 538 8.05 -5.36 4.70
CA ILE A 538 7.87 -6.82 4.56
C ILE A 538 6.48 -7.06 4.00
N LEU A 539 6.38 -7.90 2.98
CA LEU A 539 5.10 -8.41 2.49
C LEU A 539 4.50 -9.37 3.52
N GLY A 540 3.25 -9.13 3.89
CA GLY A 540 2.54 -9.95 4.86
C GLY A 540 2.45 -11.42 4.46
N GLY A 541 2.95 -12.30 5.35
CA GLY A 541 3.04 -13.73 5.16
C GLY A 541 4.42 -14.22 4.70
N ASP A 542 5.33 -13.34 4.28
CA ASP A 542 6.71 -13.75 3.97
C ASP A 542 7.39 -14.38 5.18
N GLU A 543 7.14 -13.83 6.38
CA GLU A 543 7.62 -14.37 7.66
C GLU A 543 7.05 -15.76 7.98
N LEU A 544 5.92 -16.10 7.37
CA LEU A 544 5.27 -17.41 7.47
C LEU A 544 5.66 -18.37 6.32
N SER A 545 6.58 -17.95 5.45
CA SER A 545 6.91 -18.67 4.21
C SER A 545 5.69 -18.93 3.31
N ARG A 546 4.85 -17.89 3.14
CA ARG A 546 3.67 -17.95 2.27
C ARG A 546 4.08 -18.17 0.83
N THR A 547 3.40 -19.09 0.15
CA THR A 547 3.52 -19.31 -1.29
C THR A 547 2.21 -19.00 -2.00
N GLN A 548 2.30 -18.39 -3.17
CA GLN A 548 1.21 -18.26 -4.15
C GLN A 548 1.35 -19.28 -5.29
N GLN A 549 2.16 -20.33 -5.05
CA GLN A 549 2.38 -21.41 -6.02
C GLN A 549 2.89 -20.88 -7.37
N GLY A 550 3.77 -19.87 -7.33
CA GLY A 550 4.32 -19.25 -8.52
C GLY A 550 3.38 -18.25 -9.23
N ASN A 551 2.21 -17.94 -8.65
CA ASN A 551 1.38 -16.86 -9.15
C ASN A 551 1.95 -15.51 -8.67
N ASN A 552 2.43 -14.70 -9.61
CA ASN A 552 3.03 -13.39 -9.31
C ASN A 552 2.08 -12.21 -9.54
N ASN A 553 0.79 -12.48 -9.76
CA ASN A 553 -0.23 -11.46 -10.01
C ASN A 553 -1.60 -11.90 -9.44
N ALA A 554 -1.65 -12.17 -8.14
CA ALA A 554 -2.81 -12.77 -7.48
C ALA A 554 -3.99 -11.78 -7.27
N TYR A 555 -4.12 -10.73 -8.09
CA TYR A 555 -5.07 -9.64 -7.93
C TYR A 555 -6.54 -10.09 -7.90
N CYS A 556 -6.85 -11.23 -8.53
CA CYS A 556 -8.18 -11.79 -8.63
C CYS A 556 -8.38 -13.10 -7.85
N GLN A 557 -7.45 -13.44 -6.95
CA GLN A 557 -7.45 -14.69 -6.19
C GLN A 557 -7.94 -14.49 -4.74
N ASP A 558 -9.24 -14.24 -4.55
CA ASP A 558 -9.86 -14.17 -3.21
C ASP A 558 -10.12 -15.59 -2.66
N ASN A 559 -9.05 -16.34 -2.44
CA ASN A 559 -9.07 -17.72 -2.00
C ASN A 559 -7.77 -18.10 -1.26
N GLU A 560 -7.60 -19.38 -0.98
CA GLU A 560 -6.47 -19.94 -0.23
C GLU A 560 -5.10 -19.71 -0.88
N LEU A 561 -5.05 -19.34 -2.16
CA LEU A 561 -3.79 -18.96 -2.83
C LEU A 561 -3.22 -17.67 -2.23
N SER A 562 -4.08 -16.73 -1.89
CA SER A 562 -3.71 -15.40 -1.36
C SER A 562 -3.82 -15.29 0.15
N TRP A 563 -4.74 -16.04 0.78
CA TRP A 563 -4.96 -15.96 2.23
C TRP A 563 -3.81 -16.61 2.99
N LEU A 564 -3.38 -15.97 4.08
CA LEU A 564 -2.30 -16.46 4.93
C LEU A 564 -2.63 -17.81 5.57
N ASP A 565 -1.73 -18.75 5.44
CA ASP A 565 -1.83 -20.05 6.08
C ASP A 565 -1.11 -20.04 7.43
N TRP A 566 -1.88 -20.15 8.50
CA TRP A 566 -1.42 -20.11 9.88
C TRP A 566 -1.13 -21.50 10.47
N ALA A 567 -1.29 -22.57 9.70
CA ALA A 567 -0.91 -23.91 10.11
C ALA A 567 0.59 -24.11 9.86
N LEU A 568 1.43 -23.65 10.80
CA LEU A 568 2.89 -23.66 10.67
C LEU A 568 3.45 -25.04 11.00
N ASP A 569 4.41 -25.50 10.21
CA ASP A 569 5.32 -26.57 10.57
C ASP A 569 6.55 -26.02 11.31
N ASP A 570 7.40 -26.89 11.87
CA ASP A 570 8.57 -26.50 12.67
C ASP A 570 9.50 -25.54 11.89
N ARG A 571 9.70 -25.75 10.59
CA ARG A 571 10.57 -24.90 9.75
C ARG A 571 10.00 -23.49 9.56
N ARG A 572 8.68 -23.40 9.41
CA ARG A 572 7.99 -22.10 9.27
C ARG A 572 7.97 -21.35 10.60
N GLU A 573 7.82 -22.06 11.73
CA GLU A 573 7.94 -21.47 13.07
C GLU A 573 9.36 -20.97 13.34
N GLU A 574 10.40 -21.75 13.00
CA GLU A 574 11.79 -21.32 13.09
C GLU A 574 12.07 -20.07 12.25
N PHE A 575 11.49 -20.02 11.04
CA PHE A 575 11.66 -18.86 10.17
C PHE A 575 10.94 -17.62 10.70
N LEU A 576 9.73 -17.77 11.23
CA LEU A 576 8.99 -16.69 11.91
C LEU A 576 9.80 -16.12 13.08
N GLU A 577 10.38 -16.99 13.91
CA GLU A 577 11.23 -16.57 15.02
C GLU A 577 12.51 -15.88 14.52
N PHE A 578 13.12 -16.37 13.44
CA PHE A 578 14.25 -15.71 12.79
C PHE A 578 13.90 -14.28 12.37
N VAL A 579 12.78 -14.07 11.72
CA VAL A 579 12.34 -12.73 11.28
C VAL A 579 12.10 -11.81 12.48
N ALA A 580 11.43 -12.27 13.52
CA ALA A 580 11.19 -11.50 14.73
C ALA A 580 12.50 -11.07 15.42
N ARG A 581 13.46 -11.99 15.57
CA ARG A 581 14.80 -11.71 16.14
C ARG A 581 15.60 -10.74 15.26
N LEU A 582 15.48 -10.86 13.95
CA LEU A 582 16.15 -9.98 13.00
C LEU A 582 15.62 -8.52 13.08
N ILE A 583 14.31 -8.33 13.17
CA ILE A 583 13.70 -7.01 13.38
C ILE A 583 14.11 -6.45 14.74
N ALA A 584 14.13 -7.29 15.79
CA ALA A 584 14.59 -6.89 17.12
C ALA A 584 16.06 -6.45 17.11
N LEU A 585 16.94 -7.12 16.35
CA LEU A 585 18.34 -6.75 16.15
C LEU A 585 18.44 -5.34 15.54
N ARG A 586 17.72 -5.09 14.41
CA ARG A 586 17.68 -3.75 13.79
C ARG A 586 17.23 -2.66 14.78
N ARG A 587 16.13 -2.91 15.51
CA ARG A 587 15.57 -1.93 16.45
C ARG A 587 16.46 -1.65 17.66
N ARG A 588 17.26 -2.62 18.06
CA ARG A 588 18.25 -2.49 19.16
C ARG A 588 19.41 -1.61 18.75
N HIS A 589 19.85 -1.67 17.49
CA HIS A 589 21.09 -1.07 17.02
C HIS A 589 20.85 0.11 16.08
N PRO A 590 20.92 1.37 16.61
CA PRO A 590 20.72 2.60 15.84
C PRO A 590 21.67 2.77 14.65
N VAL A 591 22.77 2.03 14.59
CA VAL A 591 23.70 2.03 13.45
C VAL A 591 23.01 1.60 12.15
N PHE A 592 21.96 0.78 12.22
CA PHE A 592 21.13 0.34 11.07
C PHE A 592 19.95 1.28 10.78
N CYS A 593 19.70 2.28 11.65
CA CYS A 593 18.55 3.20 11.59
C CYS A 593 19.03 4.67 11.59
N ARG A 594 19.99 5.00 10.75
CA ARG A 594 20.61 6.33 10.74
C ARG A 594 19.69 7.39 10.14
N ARG A 595 19.79 8.62 10.66
CA ARG A 595 19.05 9.79 10.15
C ARG A 595 19.74 10.49 8.98
N ARG A 596 21.02 10.19 8.74
CA ARG A 596 21.84 10.74 7.66
C ARG A 596 22.60 9.62 6.97
N TYR A 597 23.04 9.91 5.76
CA TYR A 597 23.90 8.98 5.02
C TYR A 597 25.23 8.76 5.74
N VAL A 598 25.71 7.52 5.63
CA VAL A 598 27.03 7.13 6.11
C VAL A 598 28.09 7.71 5.16
N ARG A 599 29.18 8.21 5.72
CA ARG A 599 30.24 8.87 4.94
C ARG A 599 31.55 8.09 5.07
N ALA A 600 32.14 7.73 3.92
CA ALA A 600 33.44 7.06 3.88
C ALA A 600 34.64 7.99 4.17
N ASP A 601 34.47 9.31 4.05
CA ASP A 601 35.45 10.35 4.32
C ASP A 601 35.42 10.87 5.78
N THR A 602 34.37 10.51 6.53
CA THR A 602 34.23 10.89 7.94
C THR A 602 35.02 9.92 8.82
N VAL A 603 35.88 10.46 9.66
CA VAL A 603 36.71 9.69 10.61
C VAL A 603 36.18 9.92 12.03
N THR A 604 36.01 8.84 12.80
CA THR A 604 35.63 8.89 14.21
C THR A 604 36.75 9.44 15.07
N ALA A 605 36.45 9.80 16.33
CA ALA A 605 37.46 10.21 17.29
C ALA A 605 38.54 9.12 17.56
N GLU A 606 38.24 7.89 17.24
CA GLU A 606 39.14 6.72 17.38
C GLU A 606 39.99 6.48 16.12
N GLY A 607 39.91 7.38 15.12
CA GLY A 607 40.73 7.31 13.90
C GLY A 607 40.19 6.32 12.85
N LEU A 608 38.96 5.75 13.02
CA LEU A 608 38.36 4.86 12.08
C LEU A 608 37.34 5.59 11.20
N LYS A 609 37.22 5.17 9.93
CA LYS A 609 36.18 5.66 9.05
C LYS A 609 34.79 5.24 9.55
N GLU A 610 33.80 6.03 9.26
CA GLU A 610 32.39 5.75 9.61
C GLU A 610 31.86 4.46 8.95
N ILE A 611 32.33 4.18 7.74
CA ILE A 611 32.11 2.94 6.99
C ILE A 611 33.40 2.55 6.27
N LEU A 612 33.71 1.24 6.25
CA LEU A 612 34.76 0.64 5.42
C LEU A 612 34.17 -0.46 4.57
N TRP A 613 34.57 -0.49 3.32
CA TRP A 613 34.25 -1.56 2.38
C TRP A 613 35.50 -2.40 2.19
N LEU A 614 35.38 -3.72 2.40
CA LEU A 614 36.52 -4.62 2.49
C LEU A 614 36.42 -5.72 1.45
N THR A 615 37.59 -6.03 0.86
CA THR A 615 37.79 -7.23 0.04
C THR A 615 37.96 -8.48 0.93
N PRO A 616 37.82 -9.70 0.41
CA PRO A 616 37.99 -10.93 1.19
C PRO A 616 39.39 -11.12 1.82
N ASP A 617 40.41 -10.51 1.29
CA ASP A 617 41.77 -10.50 1.84
C ASP A 617 42.00 -9.46 2.95
N GLY A 618 40.95 -8.71 3.31
CA GLY A 618 40.97 -7.72 4.38
C GLY A 618 41.47 -6.32 3.95
N GLY A 619 41.69 -6.09 2.68
CA GLY A 619 42.00 -4.79 2.10
C GLY A 619 40.76 -3.89 1.98
N GLU A 620 40.98 -2.56 1.97
CA GLU A 620 39.90 -1.63 1.60
C GLU A 620 39.66 -1.71 0.08
N MET A 621 38.36 -1.75 -0.33
CA MET A 621 37.94 -1.82 -1.73
C MET A 621 38.50 -0.64 -2.52
N THR A 622 39.15 -0.92 -3.64
CA THR A 622 39.66 0.05 -4.63
C THR A 622 38.65 0.24 -5.75
N GLU A 623 38.86 1.26 -6.59
CA GLU A 623 38.01 1.48 -7.78
C GLU A 623 37.98 0.26 -8.72
N ASN A 624 39.12 -0.46 -8.85
CA ASN A 624 39.18 -1.69 -9.64
C ASN A 624 38.34 -2.82 -9.05
N ASP A 625 38.30 -2.94 -7.71
CA ASP A 625 37.54 -3.99 -7.03
C ASP A 625 36.03 -3.80 -7.23
N TRP A 626 35.57 -2.54 -7.20
CA TRP A 626 34.16 -2.20 -7.47
C TRP A 626 33.70 -2.54 -8.88
N ASN A 627 34.61 -2.55 -9.86
CA ASN A 627 34.29 -2.77 -11.26
C ASN A 627 34.49 -4.23 -11.72
N GLN A 628 34.81 -5.15 -10.81
CA GLN A 628 35.00 -6.57 -11.15
C GLN A 628 33.67 -7.29 -11.27
N GLU A 629 33.31 -7.71 -12.48
CA GLU A 629 32.06 -8.40 -12.77
C GLU A 629 31.90 -9.74 -12.05
N PHE A 630 33.00 -10.43 -11.76
CA PHE A 630 32.97 -11.74 -11.07
C PHE A 630 32.90 -11.63 -9.55
N ALA A 631 33.17 -10.46 -8.96
CA ALA A 631 33.21 -10.27 -7.52
C ALA A 631 31.80 -10.32 -6.92
N ARG A 632 31.61 -11.20 -5.91
CA ARG A 632 30.33 -11.46 -5.22
C ARG A 632 30.49 -11.53 -3.70
N CYS A 633 31.68 -11.20 -3.20
CA CYS A 633 32.00 -11.24 -1.78
C CYS A 633 32.47 -9.87 -1.30
N LEU A 634 31.94 -9.41 -0.18
CA LEU A 634 32.11 -8.04 0.31
C LEU A 634 32.08 -8.02 1.85
N GLY A 635 32.95 -7.24 2.47
CA GLY A 635 32.89 -6.88 3.88
C GLY A 635 32.45 -5.43 4.07
N VAL A 636 31.62 -5.16 5.08
CA VAL A 636 31.14 -3.82 5.44
C VAL A 636 31.35 -3.58 6.93
N TYR A 637 32.30 -2.71 7.28
CA TYR A 637 32.43 -2.25 8.66
C TYR A 637 31.60 -1.00 8.87
N LEU A 638 30.87 -0.94 9.99
CA LEU A 638 30.06 0.19 10.43
C LEU A 638 30.47 0.61 11.85
N ALA A 639 30.89 1.88 11.99
CA ALA A 639 31.28 2.43 13.29
C ALA A 639 30.07 2.88 14.10
N GLY A 640 29.85 2.26 15.28
CA GLY A 640 28.76 2.62 16.19
C GLY A 640 28.95 3.95 16.91
N ALA A 641 30.20 4.40 17.05
CA ALA A 641 30.54 5.71 17.67
C ALA A 641 30.17 6.91 16.76
N ALA A 642 29.96 6.68 15.45
CA ALA A 642 29.69 7.73 14.46
C ALA A 642 28.22 8.12 14.34
N ILE A 643 27.37 7.73 15.28
CA ILE A 643 25.93 8.01 15.23
C ILE A 643 25.65 9.39 15.81
N GLU A 644 25.26 10.36 14.97
CA GLU A 644 24.84 11.71 15.41
C GLU A 644 23.44 11.75 16.02
N ARG A 645 23.04 10.72 16.74
CA ARG A 645 21.75 10.68 17.42
C ARG A 645 21.94 11.10 18.88
N ARG A 646 21.04 11.96 19.35
CA ARG A 646 20.99 12.32 20.77
C ARG A 646 19.76 11.69 21.40
N GLY A 647 19.95 11.08 22.55
CA GLY A 647 18.87 10.56 23.38
C GLY A 647 18.02 11.69 23.98
N ARG A 648 16.92 11.34 24.64
CA ARG A 648 15.96 12.27 25.26
C ARG A 648 16.62 13.28 26.22
N ARG A 649 17.81 12.97 26.78
CA ARG A 649 18.56 13.84 27.69
C ARG A 649 19.72 14.59 26.98
N GLY A 650 19.71 14.64 25.64
CA GLY A 650 20.74 15.32 24.84
C GLY A 650 22.09 14.60 24.77
N LYS A 651 22.29 13.45 25.41
CA LYS A 651 23.52 12.66 25.34
C LYS A 651 23.67 12.01 23.97
N PRO A 652 24.85 11.94 23.38
CA PRO A 652 25.10 11.17 22.17
C PRO A 652 24.71 9.70 22.38
N ILE A 653 24.01 9.12 21.40
CA ILE A 653 23.76 7.68 21.37
C ILE A 653 25.00 7.04 20.76
N LYS A 654 25.56 6.06 21.46
CA LYS A 654 26.62 5.18 20.96
C LYS A 654 26.04 3.80 20.73
N ASP A 655 26.61 3.06 19.80
CA ASP A 655 26.27 1.69 19.48
C ASP A 655 27.53 0.85 19.40
N SER A 656 27.40 -0.44 19.29
CA SER A 656 28.49 -1.36 18.95
C SER A 656 29.00 -1.09 17.53
N ASN A 657 30.25 -1.48 17.27
CA ASN A 657 30.75 -1.57 15.90
C ASN A 657 30.34 -2.89 15.29
N PHE A 658 30.06 -2.88 13.99
CA PHE A 658 29.65 -4.08 13.26
C PHE A 658 30.52 -4.33 12.05
N LEU A 659 30.76 -5.60 11.77
CA LEU A 659 31.37 -6.06 10.54
C LEU A 659 30.45 -7.08 9.87
N LEU A 660 29.87 -6.70 8.75
CA LEU A 660 29.00 -7.52 7.94
C LEU A 660 29.81 -8.17 6.82
N LEU A 661 29.76 -9.48 6.71
CA LEU A 661 30.41 -10.27 5.67
C LEU A 661 29.34 -10.87 4.76
N LEU A 662 29.47 -10.66 3.46
CA LEU A 662 28.49 -11.07 2.45
C LEU A 662 29.19 -11.92 1.38
N ASN A 663 28.68 -13.10 1.10
CA ASN A 663 29.17 -13.98 0.06
C ASN A 663 28.01 -14.53 -0.80
N ALA A 664 27.76 -13.91 -1.91
CA ALA A 664 26.77 -14.40 -2.90
C ALA A 664 27.37 -15.45 -3.86
N HIS A 665 28.68 -15.75 -3.80
CA HIS A 665 29.31 -16.84 -4.53
C HIS A 665 28.87 -18.21 -3.97
N HIS A 666 28.95 -19.24 -4.78
CA HIS A 666 28.52 -20.58 -4.36
C HIS A 666 29.56 -21.33 -3.50
N GLU A 667 30.82 -20.93 -3.54
CA GLU A 667 31.91 -21.52 -2.76
C GLU A 667 32.16 -20.79 -1.44
N THR A 668 32.74 -21.52 -0.48
CA THR A 668 33.24 -20.91 0.75
C THR A 668 34.47 -20.05 0.45
N ILE A 669 34.43 -18.79 0.87
CA ILE A 669 35.53 -17.84 0.72
C ILE A 669 36.12 -17.54 2.12
N PRO A 670 37.43 -17.78 2.36
CA PRO A 670 38.06 -17.33 3.59
C PRO A 670 38.11 -15.79 3.58
N PHE A 671 37.46 -15.18 4.57
CA PHE A 671 37.42 -13.73 4.73
C PHE A 671 38.38 -13.29 5.84
N THR A 672 39.41 -12.54 5.50
CA THR A 672 40.41 -12.02 6.45
C THR A 672 39.91 -10.74 7.09
N ILE A 673 39.93 -10.66 8.42
CA ILE A 673 39.60 -9.43 9.15
C ILE A 673 40.71 -8.41 8.96
N ALA A 674 40.35 -7.21 8.53
CA ALA A 674 41.30 -6.14 8.26
C ALA A 674 42.25 -5.89 9.48
N GLN A 675 43.51 -5.67 9.22
CA GLN A 675 44.55 -5.57 10.26
C GLN A 675 44.25 -4.51 11.36
N ASN A 676 43.66 -3.38 10.98
CA ASN A 676 43.21 -2.33 11.90
C ASN A 676 41.97 -2.72 12.72
N LEU A 677 41.29 -3.83 12.38
CA LEU A 677 40.16 -4.38 13.07
C LEU A 677 40.49 -5.71 13.79
N SER A 678 41.61 -6.35 13.47
CA SER A 678 41.99 -7.67 13.98
C SER A 678 42.35 -7.70 15.48
N ALA A 679 42.74 -6.55 16.05
CA ALA A 679 43.03 -6.42 17.49
C ALA A 679 41.77 -6.34 18.38
N LYS A 680 40.56 -6.36 17.77
CA LYS A 680 39.27 -6.26 18.45
C LYS A 680 38.70 -7.65 18.73
N VAL A 681 37.84 -7.74 19.75
CA VAL A 681 37.12 -8.97 20.05
C VAL A 681 35.77 -8.93 19.30
N TRP A 682 35.62 -9.79 18.35
CA TRP A 682 34.41 -9.93 17.55
C TRP A 682 33.55 -11.09 18.02
N LEU A 683 32.24 -10.88 18.11
CA LEU A 683 31.24 -11.93 18.37
C LEU A 683 30.39 -12.11 17.12
N THR A 684 30.19 -13.32 16.67
CA THR A 684 29.15 -13.62 15.67
C THR A 684 27.80 -13.41 16.32
N VAL A 685 26.95 -12.54 15.73
CA VAL A 685 25.60 -12.27 16.23
C VAL A 685 24.53 -12.68 15.23
N LEU A 686 24.92 -12.96 13.99
CA LEU A 686 24.06 -13.52 12.95
C LEU A 686 24.92 -14.32 11.97
N ASP A 687 24.52 -15.53 11.64
CA ASP A 687 25.06 -16.35 10.55
C ASP A 687 23.89 -17.06 9.83
N THR A 688 23.58 -16.60 8.61
CA THR A 688 22.46 -17.15 7.83
C THR A 688 22.67 -18.58 7.35
N ALA A 689 23.91 -19.07 7.34
CA ALA A 689 24.27 -20.44 6.99
C ALA A 689 24.17 -21.43 8.17
N SER A 690 24.05 -20.92 9.39
CA SER A 690 23.92 -21.79 10.58
C SER A 690 22.69 -22.69 10.46
N ALA A 691 22.92 -24.00 10.63
CA ALA A 691 21.85 -24.98 10.62
C ALA A 691 21.10 -25.09 11.96
N GLU A 692 21.73 -24.65 13.06
CA GLU A 692 21.15 -24.70 14.41
C GLU A 692 20.48 -23.38 14.75
N ASP A 693 21.24 -22.45 15.37
CA ASP A 693 20.75 -21.11 15.71
C ASP A 693 21.52 -20.04 14.91
N PRO A 694 20.88 -19.36 13.96
CA PRO A 694 21.50 -18.28 13.20
C PRO A 694 22.02 -17.11 14.07
N PHE A 695 21.48 -16.95 15.27
CA PHE A 695 21.86 -15.86 16.20
C PHE A 695 22.74 -16.35 17.36
N ALA A 696 23.36 -17.53 17.24
CA ALA A 696 24.29 -18.03 18.25
C ALA A 696 25.52 -17.11 18.37
N GLN A 697 25.71 -16.55 19.56
CA GLN A 697 26.88 -15.71 19.84
C GLN A 697 28.12 -16.57 20.05
N LYS A 698 29.07 -16.45 19.14
CA LYS A 698 30.34 -17.18 19.21
C LYS A 698 31.51 -16.20 19.04
N PRO A 699 32.52 -16.24 19.92
CA PRO A 699 33.69 -15.39 19.74
C PRO A 699 34.47 -15.82 18.49
N LEU A 700 34.92 -14.84 17.71
CA LEU A 700 35.84 -15.08 16.61
C LEU A 700 37.23 -15.41 17.16
N THR A 701 37.74 -16.61 16.87
CA THR A 701 39.02 -17.12 17.39
C THR A 701 40.15 -17.07 16.38
N SER A 702 39.89 -16.62 15.16
CA SER A 702 40.86 -16.52 14.06
C SER A 702 40.74 -15.18 13.35
N GLU A 703 41.85 -14.69 12.77
CA GLU A 703 41.81 -13.53 11.87
C GLU A 703 41.10 -13.79 10.54
N THR A 704 40.81 -15.05 10.22
CA THR A 704 40.11 -15.43 9.01
C THR A 704 38.82 -16.17 9.35
N TYR A 705 37.70 -15.70 8.77
CA TYR A 705 36.39 -16.34 8.88
C TYR A 705 36.09 -17.18 7.64
N PRO A 706 35.76 -18.48 7.76
CA PRO A 706 35.40 -19.31 6.61
C PRO A 706 33.96 -18.99 6.18
N LEU A 707 33.77 -17.91 5.40
CA LEU A 707 32.47 -17.42 4.98
C LEU A 707 31.85 -18.36 3.96
N GLN A 708 30.83 -19.10 4.36
CA GLN A 708 30.17 -20.08 3.50
C GLN A 708 29.59 -19.43 2.24
N GLY A 709 29.50 -20.21 1.16
CA GLY A 709 28.86 -19.78 -0.07
C GLY A 709 27.39 -19.45 0.16
N ARG A 710 26.92 -18.40 -0.47
CA ARG A 710 25.54 -17.92 -0.39
C ARG A 710 25.11 -17.65 1.06
N SER A 711 25.93 -16.91 1.80
CA SER A 711 25.64 -16.58 3.19
C SER A 711 26.02 -15.14 3.57
N LEU A 712 25.41 -14.70 4.66
CA LEU A 712 25.65 -13.43 5.31
C LEU A 712 26.01 -13.71 6.78
N VAL A 713 27.07 -13.04 7.26
CA VAL A 713 27.48 -13.10 8.67
C VAL A 713 27.61 -11.68 9.22
N LEU A 714 27.03 -11.45 10.39
CA LEU A 714 27.21 -10.20 11.14
C LEU A 714 28.06 -10.47 12.39
N LEU A 715 29.15 -9.76 12.48
CA LEU A 715 30.01 -9.73 13.64
C LEU A 715 29.80 -8.42 14.41
N GLU A 716 29.74 -8.49 15.73
CA GLU A 716 29.62 -7.35 16.64
C GLU A 716 30.92 -7.22 17.47
N GLU A 717 31.46 -6.01 17.54
CA GLU A 717 32.39 -5.61 18.58
C GLU A 717 31.58 -4.90 19.66
N PRO A 718 31.39 -5.53 20.84
CA PRO A 718 30.59 -4.93 21.91
C PRO A 718 31.15 -3.56 22.30
N GLY A 719 30.24 -2.57 22.39
CA GLY A 719 30.61 -1.24 22.87
C GLY A 719 31.20 -1.33 24.28
N ARG A 720 32.28 -0.62 24.54
CA ARG A 720 32.74 -0.42 25.92
C ARG A 720 31.72 0.48 26.63
N GLU A 721 31.08 -0.04 27.69
CA GLU A 721 30.11 0.68 28.52
C GLU A 721 30.62 2.04 28.98
#